data_89f971b5fbaac83835c5e730c46c6cc3
#
_entry.id   89f971b5fbaac83835c5e730c46c6cc3
#
_cell.length_a   1.000
_cell.length_b   1.000
_cell.length_c   1.000
_cell.angle_alpha   90.00
_cell.angle_beta   90.00
_cell.angle_gamma   90.00
#
_symmetry.space_group_name_H-M   'P 1'
#
loop_
_entity.id
_entity.type
_entity.pdbx_description
1 polymer ?
#
loop_
_entity_poly.entity_id
_entity_poly.type
_entity_poly.pdbx_seq_one_letter_code
_entity_poly.pdbx_strand_id
1 'polypeptide(L)'
;MMRTAIAIALAACSQTTKVGEDPEAATSGDGASGSPGGSGSGATAKREVPPLTKSSLREKAGTKAFVVQGGTLEPIDPGQAEAQGYTLVDLSDDWTPYIFTEKTPGQDDTKPNAYRERYLGLAADAVDQWGEPLDAHEQNYLELYGIPPTLSVIWREWQALATEVEPCLAKHGYDGSAFGRFRGDISYSKASASKRVRTAAWMKAELFKKARKAKLDPTTPEGLQAAASHPKTKALYKQWRNVQDEVDVIANAQKRFVCEGMFRSNEGKGSVEPGEFGMFDAETTHALASFERKHDIMGWGHFKDDNLAMLAKPPVEAVHARLLRMIEERVTSSAGIVEDGSAAQWKKDFRWKDKSGKEQPLRDLVSEFTQAAIEQLDVATPQAAAKAIERFAAATGGAGKNPGDPGFVGLVVALKLPPLPEYYAADMAFETLIDRGDVWYDFPYDDAGNKKAQPRQRYPHLTLSVKYEGQSIPLVHWRTTIGSWRNEFEDGEVVLKYKNSDVGARVWKDIMAAPVWIPPATTPPEELVKGYWRKGKFRRDVNYPEIGPGYRSAYGLVAAYHIRQNKDEAGNVKSEFDNSIRTHGSVDYMSILRRFSHGCHRLYNMDAVRMFSFILQHRAYTRVGPQPVGVRRNLEVDERTFVLRVDSRGYKYELVEPVPVMVTEGRIRGRRQSPITAAMHKPGSEPAAGEDDGLVVVEP
;
A
#
# COMPACT_ATOMS: atom_id res chain seq x y z
N MET A 1 23.77 -12.63 -12.13
CA MET A 1 23.71 -11.18 -12.27
C MET A 1 22.30 -10.73 -11.95
N MET A 2 22.01 -10.51 -10.69
CA MET A 2 20.67 -10.09 -10.25
C MET A 2 20.84 -9.30 -8.95
N ARG A 3 21.32 -8.09 -9.10
CA ARG A 3 21.29 -7.05 -8.08
C ARG A 3 20.57 -5.88 -8.75
N THR A 4 19.34 -5.65 -8.41
CA THR A 4 18.71 -4.34 -8.66
C THR A 4 17.18 -4.43 -8.77
N ALA A 5 16.49 -4.76 -7.70
CA ALA A 5 15.04 -4.54 -7.68
C ALA A 5 14.53 -3.75 -6.47
N ILE A 6 15.38 -3.32 -5.55
CA ILE A 6 14.92 -2.81 -4.24
C ILE A 6 15.39 -1.38 -3.91
N ALA A 7 16.26 -0.77 -4.71
CA ALA A 7 16.82 0.55 -4.41
C ALA A 7 15.98 1.76 -4.87
N ILE A 8 14.79 1.56 -5.43
CA ILE A 8 14.24 2.47 -6.41
C ILE A 8 13.18 3.44 -5.89
N ALA A 9 12.52 3.17 -4.78
CA ALA A 9 11.48 4.07 -4.25
C ALA A 9 12.03 5.30 -3.49
N LEU A 10 13.30 5.60 -3.61
CA LEU A 10 14.00 6.53 -2.72
C LEU A 10 14.10 7.97 -3.22
N ALA A 11 13.84 8.23 -4.49
CA ALA A 11 14.13 9.53 -5.11
C ALA A 11 12.97 10.56 -5.14
N ALA A 12 11.77 10.18 -4.72
CA ALA A 12 10.56 10.91 -5.08
C ALA A 12 10.29 12.26 -4.38
N CYS A 13 11.05 12.65 -3.38
CA CYS A 13 10.74 13.88 -2.64
C CYS A 13 11.98 14.72 -2.30
N SER A 14 12.64 15.22 -3.30
CA SER A 14 13.72 16.17 -3.05
C SER A 14 13.81 17.25 -4.11
N GLN A 15 13.46 18.44 -3.75
CA GLN A 15 14.21 19.67 -3.97
C GLN A 15 13.44 20.88 -3.46
N THR A 16 14.07 21.66 -2.62
CA THR A 16 13.82 23.09 -2.54
C THR A 16 14.40 23.72 -3.81
N THR A 17 13.62 23.84 -4.87
CA THR A 17 13.96 24.77 -5.94
C THR A 17 13.63 26.16 -5.43
N LYS A 18 14.67 26.98 -5.20
CA LYS A 18 14.51 28.43 -5.37
C LYS A 18 13.96 28.60 -6.78
N VAL A 19 12.80 29.20 -6.91
CA VAL A 19 12.31 29.70 -8.19
C VAL A 19 13.31 30.79 -8.61
N GLY A 20 14.26 30.42 -9.45
CA GLY A 20 14.99 31.34 -10.28
C GLY A 20 14.06 31.77 -11.40
N GLU A 21 14.12 33.04 -11.73
CA GLU A 21 13.36 33.71 -12.76
C GLU A 21 13.34 32.89 -14.08
N ASP A 22 12.16 32.80 -14.70
CA ASP A 22 11.99 32.22 -16.03
C ASP A 22 12.84 32.97 -17.06
N PRO A 23 13.53 32.29 -17.96
CA PRO A 23 14.05 32.93 -19.15
C PRO A 23 12.92 33.28 -20.11
N GLU A 24 12.88 34.50 -20.54
CA GLU A 24 11.96 35.15 -21.46
C GLU A 24 11.62 34.28 -22.66
N ALA A 25 10.33 34.04 -22.80
CA ALA A 25 9.76 33.57 -24.07
C ALA A 25 9.52 34.78 -24.97
N ALA A 26 10.13 34.71 -26.13
CA ALA A 26 10.02 35.73 -27.18
C ALA A 26 8.56 35.98 -27.58
N THR A 27 8.22 37.23 -27.58
CA THR A 27 6.95 37.84 -28.00
C THR A 27 6.73 37.75 -29.52
N SER A 28 5.54 37.41 -29.94
CA SER A 28 4.92 37.94 -31.14
C SER A 28 3.44 38.22 -30.91
N GLY A 29 3.07 39.39 -31.19
CA GLY A 29 2.08 40.28 -30.78
C GLY A 29 0.63 40.07 -31.17
N ASP A 30 -0.10 40.98 -30.61
CA ASP A 30 -1.31 41.69 -31.01
C ASP A 30 -2.67 41.25 -30.47
N GLY A 31 -3.30 42.24 -29.79
CA GLY A 31 -4.74 42.37 -29.75
C GLY A 31 -5.35 42.73 -28.39
N ALA A 32 -5.51 44.04 -28.22
CA ALA A 32 -6.12 44.72 -27.07
C ALA A 32 -7.60 44.34 -26.78
N SER A 33 -8.04 44.35 -25.56
CA SER A 33 -8.92 45.37 -24.94
C SER A 33 -9.76 44.85 -23.77
N GLY A 34 -9.84 45.62 -22.70
CA GLY A 34 -11.06 45.83 -21.95
C GLY A 34 -11.21 45.09 -20.63
N SER A 35 -10.69 45.67 -19.52
CA SER A 35 -11.32 45.51 -18.19
C SER A 35 -12.67 46.24 -18.12
N PRO A 36 -13.60 45.77 -17.30
CA PRO A 36 -14.02 46.61 -16.21
C PRO A 36 -14.11 45.89 -14.86
N GLY A 37 -13.70 46.60 -13.81
CA GLY A 37 -13.84 46.23 -12.44
C GLY A 37 -15.31 46.17 -12.00
N GLY A 38 -15.55 45.22 -11.10
CA GLY A 38 -16.81 45.06 -10.40
C GLY A 38 -16.55 44.47 -9.02
N SER A 39 -16.42 45.34 -8.02
CA SER A 39 -16.48 44.97 -6.62
C SER A 39 -17.87 44.47 -6.29
N GLY A 40 -18.02 43.17 -6.09
CA GLY A 40 -19.22 42.55 -5.56
C GLY A 40 -18.84 41.66 -4.38
N SER A 41 -19.04 42.12 -3.17
CA SER A 41 -19.06 41.31 -1.96
C SER A 41 -20.23 40.33 -2.00
N GLY A 42 -20.07 39.24 -2.70
CA GLY A 42 -21.01 38.12 -2.67
C GLY A 42 -20.57 37.16 -1.55
N ALA A 43 -21.42 37.07 -0.51
CA ALA A 43 -21.33 35.96 0.43
C ALA A 43 -21.30 34.66 -0.39
N THR A 44 -20.17 33.97 -0.41
CA THR A 44 -20.03 32.63 -1.02
C THR A 44 -20.98 31.69 -0.29
N ALA A 45 -22.13 31.39 -0.90
CA ALA A 45 -23.01 30.33 -0.45
C ALA A 45 -22.13 29.08 -0.25
N LYS A 46 -22.11 28.56 0.99
CA LYS A 46 -21.49 27.26 1.29
C LYS A 46 -22.12 26.26 0.34
N ARG A 47 -21.29 25.73 -0.55
CA ARG A 47 -21.73 24.68 -1.48
C ARG A 47 -21.94 23.43 -0.65
N GLU A 48 -23.19 23.04 -0.42
CA GLU A 48 -23.52 21.80 0.26
C GLU A 48 -22.92 20.65 -0.58
N VAL A 49 -22.04 19.88 0.04
CA VAL A 49 -21.63 18.58 -0.50
C VAL A 49 -22.70 17.59 -0.07
N PRO A 50 -23.52 17.07 -0.99
CA PRO A 50 -24.45 16.00 -0.60
C PRO A 50 -23.61 14.82 -0.09
N PRO A 51 -24.03 14.15 0.99
CA PRO A 51 -23.37 12.91 1.41
C PRO A 51 -23.43 11.93 0.24
N LEU A 52 -22.30 11.57 -0.28
CA LEU A 52 -22.13 10.81 -1.53
C LEU A 52 -22.81 9.45 -1.49
N THR A 53 -22.80 8.83 -0.33
CA THR A 53 -23.31 7.49 -0.11
C THR A 53 -24.76 7.29 -0.52
N LYS A 54 -25.60 8.35 -0.48
CA LYS A 54 -27.04 8.15 -0.70
C LYS A 54 -27.48 8.27 -2.15
N SER A 55 -26.96 9.21 -2.94
CA SER A 55 -27.46 9.39 -4.31
C SER A 55 -26.74 8.56 -5.35
N SER A 56 -25.41 8.42 -5.29
CA SER A 56 -24.65 7.66 -6.28
C SER A 56 -24.90 6.15 -6.20
N LEU A 57 -25.03 5.58 -4.99
CA LEU A 57 -25.39 4.18 -4.83
C LEU A 57 -26.86 3.92 -5.22
N ARG A 58 -27.74 4.89 -4.98
CA ARG A 58 -29.12 4.81 -5.43
C ARG A 58 -29.24 4.81 -6.96
N GLU A 59 -28.50 5.67 -7.65
CA GLU A 59 -28.41 5.67 -9.11
C GLU A 59 -27.81 4.37 -9.63
N LYS A 60 -26.74 3.86 -8.99
CA LYS A 60 -26.10 2.61 -9.35
C LYS A 60 -26.97 1.39 -9.09
N ALA A 61 -27.67 1.35 -7.97
CA ALA A 61 -28.63 0.30 -7.66
C ALA A 61 -29.84 0.30 -8.63
N GLY A 62 -30.03 1.38 -9.36
CA GLY A 62 -31.20 1.54 -10.22
C GLY A 62 -32.48 1.59 -9.40
N THR A 63 -33.39 0.66 -9.68
CA THR A 63 -34.69 0.57 -8.99
C THR A 63 -34.68 -0.38 -7.79
N LYS A 64 -33.59 -1.06 -7.49
CA LYS A 64 -33.53 -2.08 -6.42
C LYS A 64 -32.13 -2.19 -5.78
N ALA A 65 -32.13 -2.46 -4.49
CA ALA A 65 -31.02 -3.02 -3.74
C ALA A 65 -31.47 -4.36 -3.14
N PHE A 66 -30.65 -5.01 -2.35
CA PHE A 66 -31.01 -6.30 -1.74
C PHE A 66 -30.86 -6.24 -0.22
N VAL A 67 -31.79 -6.80 0.50
CA VAL A 67 -31.71 -7.05 1.96
C VAL A 67 -31.62 -8.57 2.18
N VAL A 68 -30.81 -8.98 3.15
CA VAL A 68 -30.74 -10.41 3.53
C VAL A 68 -31.86 -10.71 4.53
N GLN A 69 -32.79 -11.56 4.16
CA GLN A 69 -33.90 -12.01 5.01
C GLN A 69 -34.06 -13.54 4.92
N GLY A 70 -34.06 -14.21 6.06
CA GLY A 70 -34.25 -15.69 6.09
C GLY A 70 -33.24 -16.48 5.26
N GLY A 71 -32.06 -15.95 5.02
CA GLY A 71 -31.01 -16.58 4.19
C GLY A 71 -31.18 -16.36 2.68
N THR A 72 -32.14 -15.51 2.25
CA THR A 72 -32.33 -15.10 0.85
C THR A 72 -32.02 -13.63 0.66
N LEU A 73 -31.79 -13.22 -0.59
CA LEU A 73 -31.65 -11.82 -0.99
C LEU A 73 -32.97 -11.33 -1.55
N GLU A 74 -33.65 -10.48 -0.79
CA GLU A 74 -34.93 -9.92 -1.19
C GLU A 74 -34.70 -8.52 -1.77
N PRO A 75 -35.24 -8.19 -2.96
CA PRO A 75 -35.09 -6.87 -3.54
C PRO A 75 -35.87 -5.83 -2.72
N ILE A 76 -35.24 -4.66 -2.52
CA ILE A 76 -35.84 -3.52 -1.84
C ILE A 76 -35.55 -2.24 -2.65
N ASP A 77 -36.51 -1.30 -2.66
CA ASP A 77 -36.24 0.02 -3.21
C ASP A 77 -35.16 0.74 -2.38
N PRO A 78 -34.13 1.31 -3.00
CA PRO A 78 -33.03 1.98 -2.28
C PRO A 78 -33.51 3.12 -1.35
N GLY A 79 -34.51 3.89 -1.76
CA GLY A 79 -35.08 4.96 -0.95
C GLY A 79 -35.85 4.44 0.25
N GLN A 80 -36.58 3.32 0.08
CA GLN A 80 -37.26 2.63 1.18
C GLN A 80 -36.26 2.04 2.18
N ALA A 81 -35.16 1.44 1.69
CA ALA A 81 -34.11 0.89 2.54
C ALA A 81 -33.51 2.01 3.41
N GLU A 82 -33.14 3.14 2.83
CA GLU A 82 -32.60 4.29 3.57
C GLU A 82 -33.63 4.86 4.57
N ALA A 83 -34.89 4.99 4.19
CA ALA A 83 -35.97 5.44 5.10
C ALA A 83 -36.16 4.48 6.29
N GLN A 84 -35.87 3.21 6.13
CA GLN A 84 -35.89 2.20 7.20
C GLN A 84 -34.56 2.13 7.99
N GLY A 85 -33.61 3.04 7.74
CA GLY A 85 -32.33 3.12 8.45
C GLY A 85 -31.27 2.12 7.98
N TYR A 86 -31.41 1.55 6.77
CA TYR A 86 -30.34 0.77 6.16
C TYR A 86 -29.30 1.67 5.50
N THR A 87 -28.05 1.22 5.52
CA THR A 87 -26.95 1.75 4.70
C THR A 87 -26.81 0.88 3.45
N LEU A 88 -26.71 1.51 2.29
CA LEU A 88 -26.46 0.82 1.03
C LEU A 88 -24.97 0.54 0.90
N VAL A 89 -24.59 -0.72 0.74
CA VAL A 89 -23.19 -1.17 0.59
C VAL A 89 -23.00 -1.78 -0.79
N ASP A 90 -22.06 -1.24 -1.53
CA ASP A 90 -21.72 -1.68 -2.88
C ASP A 90 -20.75 -2.86 -2.87
N LEU A 91 -21.22 -4.05 -3.15
CA LEU A 91 -20.41 -5.27 -3.31
C LEU A 91 -20.12 -5.60 -4.78
N SER A 92 -20.52 -4.76 -5.72
CA SER A 92 -20.39 -5.04 -7.15
C SER A 92 -18.96 -5.02 -7.67
N ASP A 93 -18.73 -5.66 -8.80
CA ASP A 93 -17.43 -5.74 -9.45
C ASP A 93 -16.95 -4.41 -10.05
N ASP A 94 -17.86 -3.46 -10.27
CA ASP A 94 -17.54 -2.13 -10.78
C ASP A 94 -17.40 -1.05 -9.69
N TRP A 95 -17.21 -1.48 -8.45
CA TRP A 95 -16.90 -0.58 -7.34
C TRP A 95 -15.49 0.01 -7.47
N THR A 96 -15.36 1.26 -7.08
CA THR A 96 -14.06 1.92 -6.85
C THR A 96 -14.09 2.73 -5.57
N PRO A 97 -12.95 2.96 -4.91
CA PRO A 97 -12.85 3.94 -3.83
C PRO A 97 -13.38 5.30 -4.29
N TYR A 98 -13.89 6.08 -3.34
CA TYR A 98 -14.51 7.38 -3.64
C TYR A 98 -13.64 8.28 -4.52
N ILE A 99 -12.35 8.36 -4.25
CA ILE A 99 -11.40 9.19 -5.02
C ILE A 99 -11.33 8.84 -6.51
N PHE A 100 -11.76 7.64 -6.90
CA PHE A 100 -11.82 7.17 -8.30
C PHE A 100 -13.24 7.10 -8.86
N THR A 101 -14.25 7.60 -8.13
CA THR A 101 -15.61 7.63 -8.66
C THR A 101 -15.68 8.51 -9.90
N GLU A 102 -16.45 8.05 -10.88
CA GLU A 102 -16.63 8.77 -12.14
C GLU A 102 -17.42 10.06 -11.95
N LYS A 103 -18.45 10.01 -11.10
CA LYS A 103 -19.38 11.10 -10.87
C LYS A 103 -19.40 11.52 -9.40
N THR A 104 -19.46 12.82 -9.17
CA THR A 104 -19.81 13.37 -7.87
C THR A 104 -21.23 13.91 -7.98
N PRO A 105 -22.16 13.47 -7.14
CA PRO A 105 -23.53 13.98 -7.17
C PRO A 105 -23.60 15.50 -7.11
N GLY A 106 -24.38 16.11 -8.01
CA GLY A 106 -24.53 17.56 -8.07
C GLY A 106 -23.36 18.34 -8.66
N GLN A 107 -22.33 17.66 -9.19
CA GLN A 107 -21.20 18.30 -9.88
C GLN A 107 -21.22 18.03 -11.38
N ASP A 108 -20.57 18.91 -12.16
CA ASP A 108 -20.44 18.80 -13.59
C ASP A 108 -19.54 17.61 -13.97
N ASP A 109 -20.10 16.66 -14.74
CA ASP A 109 -19.44 15.44 -15.19
C ASP A 109 -18.53 15.61 -16.40
N THR A 110 -18.26 16.83 -16.84
CA THR A 110 -17.41 17.09 -18.01
C THR A 110 -15.94 16.68 -17.83
N LYS A 111 -15.56 16.29 -16.61
CA LYS A 111 -14.18 15.93 -16.28
C LYS A 111 -14.10 14.58 -15.56
N PRO A 112 -14.31 13.44 -16.24
CA PRO A 112 -14.24 12.13 -15.61
C PRO A 112 -12.82 11.82 -15.12
N ASN A 113 -12.72 10.98 -14.08
CA ASN A 113 -11.43 10.48 -13.61
C ASN A 113 -10.97 9.31 -14.49
N ALA A 114 -10.09 9.58 -15.44
CA ALA A 114 -9.60 8.60 -16.42
C ALA A 114 -8.89 7.37 -15.80
N TYR A 115 -8.46 7.44 -14.54
CA TYR A 115 -7.80 6.30 -13.87
C TYR A 115 -8.80 5.25 -13.39
N ARG A 116 -10.10 5.57 -13.32
CA ARG A 116 -11.14 4.64 -12.86
C ARG A 116 -11.15 3.33 -13.64
N GLU A 117 -11.15 3.40 -14.98
CA GLU A 117 -11.13 2.21 -15.83
C GLU A 117 -9.89 1.35 -15.61
N ARG A 118 -8.74 1.99 -15.41
CA ARG A 118 -7.50 1.29 -15.09
C ARG A 118 -7.57 0.60 -13.72
N TYR A 119 -8.15 1.26 -12.72
CA TYR A 119 -8.37 0.67 -11.40
C TYR A 119 -9.27 -0.57 -11.48
N LEU A 120 -10.38 -0.48 -12.22
CA LEU A 120 -11.30 -1.61 -12.42
C LEU A 120 -10.64 -2.79 -13.14
N GLY A 121 -9.85 -2.53 -14.17
CA GLY A 121 -9.09 -3.58 -14.86
C GLY A 121 -8.12 -4.31 -13.94
N LEU A 122 -7.42 -3.58 -13.07
CA LEU A 122 -6.55 -4.18 -12.07
C LEU A 122 -7.31 -4.99 -11.01
N ALA A 123 -8.44 -4.47 -10.53
CA ALA A 123 -9.23 -5.13 -9.48
C ALA A 123 -9.93 -6.41 -9.97
N ALA A 124 -10.36 -6.45 -11.24
CA ALA A 124 -11.12 -7.56 -11.83
C ALA A 124 -10.22 -8.60 -12.52
N ASP A 125 -9.30 -8.13 -13.36
CA ASP A 125 -8.60 -8.98 -14.31
C ASP A 125 -7.09 -9.05 -14.04
N ALA A 126 -6.58 -8.21 -13.12
CA ALA A 126 -5.17 -8.09 -12.79
C ALA A 126 -4.28 -7.96 -14.05
N VAL A 127 -4.64 -7.02 -14.93
CA VAL A 127 -3.93 -6.78 -16.19
C VAL A 127 -3.01 -5.56 -16.10
N ASP A 128 -1.95 -5.57 -16.87
CA ASP A 128 -1.04 -4.45 -17.00
C ASP A 128 -1.62 -3.30 -17.85
N GLN A 129 -0.83 -2.25 -18.08
CA GLN A 129 -1.24 -1.09 -18.89
C GLN A 129 -1.46 -1.39 -20.37
N TRP A 130 -1.06 -2.57 -20.84
CA TRP A 130 -1.27 -3.04 -22.23
C TRP A 130 -2.38 -4.10 -22.35
N GLY A 131 -3.05 -4.43 -21.22
CA GLY A 131 -4.08 -5.45 -21.14
C GLY A 131 -3.54 -6.89 -21.06
N GLU A 132 -2.24 -7.07 -20.84
CA GLU A 132 -1.63 -8.39 -20.61
C GLU A 132 -1.80 -8.78 -19.14
N PRO A 133 -2.06 -10.05 -18.79
CA PRO A 133 -2.14 -10.48 -17.41
C PRO A 133 -0.87 -10.15 -16.61
N LEU A 134 -1.04 -9.65 -15.40
CA LEU A 134 0.08 -9.52 -14.46
C LEU A 134 0.62 -10.89 -14.09
N ASP A 135 1.92 -11.00 -13.82
CA ASP A 135 2.45 -12.24 -13.27
C ASP A 135 1.89 -12.50 -11.85
N ALA A 136 1.93 -13.76 -11.40
CA ALA A 136 1.37 -14.17 -10.12
C ALA A 136 1.98 -13.38 -8.93
N HIS A 137 3.23 -12.93 -9.06
CA HIS A 137 3.89 -12.12 -8.08
C HIS A 137 3.26 -10.70 -8.01
N GLU A 138 3.02 -10.06 -9.14
CA GLU A 138 2.41 -8.73 -9.21
C GLU A 138 0.92 -8.75 -8.81
N GLN A 139 0.16 -9.75 -9.21
CA GLN A 139 -1.25 -9.93 -8.81
C GLN A 139 -1.42 -9.93 -7.29
N ASN A 140 -0.50 -10.55 -6.56
CA ASN A 140 -0.57 -10.66 -5.11
C ASN A 140 -0.21 -9.39 -4.34
N TYR A 141 0.27 -8.33 -5.03
CA TYR A 141 0.51 -7.03 -4.39
C TYR A 141 -0.70 -6.09 -4.42
N LEU A 142 -1.67 -6.32 -5.29
CA LEU A 142 -2.72 -5.36 -5.60
C LEU A 142 -3.53 -4.95 -4.36
N GLU A 143 -3.91 -5.91 -3.52
CA GLU A 143 -4.68 -5.62 -2.30
C GLU A 143 -3.91 -4.71 -1.35
N LEU A 144 -2.64 -5.02 -1.07
CA LEU A 144 -1.76 -4.19 -0.25
C LEU A 144 -1.58 -2.77 -0.79
N TYR A 145 -1.71 -2.62 -2.11
CA TYR A 145 -1.58 -1.32 -2.78
C TYR A 145 -2.91 -0.58 -2.95
N GLY A 146 -3.94 -0.95 -2.21
CA GLY A 146 -5.23 -0.27 -2.18
C GLY A 146 -6.14 -0.63 -3.36
N ILE A 147 -5.92 -1.80 -3.98
CA ILE A 147 -6.75 -2.36 -5.05
C ILE A 147 -7.25 -3.73 -4.59
N PRO A 148 -8.26 -3.79 -3.71
CA PRO A 148 -8.84 -5.05 -3.30
C PRO A 148 -9.49 -5.77 -4.49
N PRO A 149 -9.53 -7.11 -4.49
CA PRO A 149 -10.13 -7.88 -5.57
C PRO A 149 -11.63 -7.63 -5.66
N THR A 150 -12.19 -7.87 -6.84
CA THR A 150 -13.64 -7.93 -7.02
C THR A 150 -14.21 -9.23 -6.45
N LEU A 151 -15.52 -9.26 -6.25
CA LEU A 151 -16.20 -10.47 -5.78
C LEU A 151 -16.07 -11.63 -6.80
N SER A 152 -16.05 -11.34 -8.11
CA SER A 152 -15.75 -12.32 -9.16
C SER A 152 -14.36 -12.95 -9.03
N VAL A 153 -13.35 -12.18 -8.65
CA VAL A 153 -11.99 -12.70 -8.38
C VAL A 153 -12.02 -13.66 -7.19
N ILE A 154 -12.66 -13.28 -6.09
CA ILE A 154 -12.82 -14.13 -4.91
C ILE A 154 -13.56 -15.43 -5.26
N TRP A 155 -14.63 -15.32 -6.05
CA TRP A 155 -15.38 -16.48 -6.51
C TRP A 155 -14.52 -17.44 -7.34
N ARG A 156 -13.72 -16.94 -8.30
CA ARG A 156 -12.78 -17.77 -9.08
C ARG A 156 -11.77 -18.47 -8.20
N GLU A 157 -11.16 -17.76 -7.25
CA GLU A 157 -10.24 -18.37 -6.28
C GLU A 157 -10.92 -19.47 -5.47
N TRP A 158 -12.16 -19.24 -5.07
CA TRP A 158 -12.93 -20.24 -4.33
C TRP A 158 -13.19 -21.51 -5.16
N GLN A 159 -13.56 -21.35 -6.43
CA GLN A 159 -13.75 -22.49 -7.34
C GLN A 159 -12.43 -23.25 -7.58
N ALA A 160 -11.34 -22.54 -7.76
CA ALA A 160 -10.02 -23.13 -7.96
C ALA A 160 -9.52 -23.95 -6.75
N LEU A 161 -10.02 -23.70 -5.53
CA LEU A 161 -9.63 -24.48 -4.35
C LEU A 161 -9.91 -25.98 -4.56
N ALA A 162 -11.13 -26.34 -4.92
CA ALA A 162 -11.54 -27.74 -5.08
C ALA A 162 -11.04 -28.38 -6.38
N THR A 163 -10.91 -27.59 -7.46
CA THR A 163 -10.57 -28.11 -8.79
C THR A 163 -9.07 -28.15 -9.07
N GLU A 164 -8.29 -27.30 -8.44
CA GLU A 164 -6.87 -27.13 -8.75
C GLU A 164 -5.97 -27.23 -7.50
N VAL A 165 -6.24 -26.42 -6.46
CA VAL A 165 -5.33 -26.27 -5.32
C VAL A 165 -5.30 -27.53 -4.44
N GLU A 166 -6.44 -28.02 -3.99
CA GLU A 166 -6.51 -29.22 -3.11
C GLU A 166 -5.98 -30.48 -3.77
N PRO A 167 -6.32 -30.80 -5.05
CA PRO A 167 -5.71 -31.93 -5.75
C PRO A 167 -4.19 -31.79 -5.92
N CYS A 168 -3.71 -30.59 -6.20
CA CYS A 168 -2.27 -30.28 -6.29
C CYS A 168 -1.57 -30.52 -4.95
N LEU A 169 -2.12 -30.01 -3.84
CA LEU A 169 -1.57 -30.20 -2.49
C LEU A 169 -1.49 -31.68 -2.12
N ALA A 170 -2.55 -32.44 -2.42
CA ALA A 170 -2.59 -33.90 -2.22
C ALA A 170 -1.51 -34.62 -3.05
N LYS A 171 -1.36 -34.27 -4.34
CA LYS A 171 -0.33 -34.80 -5.23
C LYS A 171 1.08 -34.60 -4.70
N HIS A 172 1.37 -33.41 -4.14
CA HIS A 172 2.68 -33.08 -3.59
C HIS A 172 2.88 -33.55 -2.14
N GLY A 173 1.90 -34.20 -1.52
CA GLY A 173 1.99 -34.66 -0.12
C GLY A 173 2.22 -33.49 0.84
N TYR A 174 1.39 -32.44 0.73
CA TYR A 174 1.42 -31.29 1.63
C TYR A 174 1.01 -31.71 3.05
N ASP A 175 1.78 -31.23 4.05
CA ASP A 175 1.50 -31.41 5.47
C ASP A 175 1.53 -30.06 6.21
N GLY A 176 0.36 -29.43 6.35
CA GLY A 176 0.21 -28.16 7.06
C GLY A 176 0.58 -28.21 8.55
N SER A 177 0.63 -29.41 9.16
CA SER A 177 1.02 -29.58 10.57
C SER A 177 2.49 -29.21 10.82
N ALA A 178 3.32 -29.19 9.78
CA ALA A 178 4.73 -28.78 9.86
C ALA A 178 4.87 -27.35 10.46
N PHE A 179 4.00 -26.43 10.07
CA PHE A 179 4.04 -25.03 10.56
C PHE A 179 3.67 -24.92 12.05
N GLY A 180 2.73 -25.74 12.52
CA GLY A 180 2.34 -25.75 13.93
C GLY A 180 3.40 -26.35 14.87
N ARG A 181 4.29 -27.18 14.36
CA ARG A 181 5.38 -27.82 15.13
C ARG A 181 6.62 -26.92 15.25
N PHE A 182 6.86 -26.08 14.26
CA PHE A 182 8.03 -25.22 14.21
C PHE A 182 7.84 -23.97 15.11
N ARG A 183 8.93 -23.55 15.75
CA ARG A 183 9.01 -22.32 16.53
C ARG A 183 10.34 -21.65 16.22
N GLY A 184 10.32 -20.47 15.67
CA GLY A 184 11.51 -19.69 15.33
C GLY A 184 11.39 -19.01 13.97
N ASP A 185 12.44 -18.30 13.60
CA ASP A 185 12.56 -17.58 12.35
C ASP A 185 13.49 -18.31 11.39
N ILE A 186 13.15 -18.38 10.10
CA ILE A 186 14.04 -18.88 9.07
C ILE A 186 14.32 -17.74 8.09
N SER A 187 15.58 -17.27 8.11
CA SER A 187 16.04 -16.23 7.19
C SER A 187 16.74 -16.81 5.98
N TYR A 188 16.52 -16.20 4.83
CA TYR A 188 17.22 -16.52 3.60
C TYR A 188 18.66 -16.01 3.65
N SER A 189 19.60 -16.86 3.24
CA SER A 189 20.93 -16.43 2.79
C SER A 189 21.42 -17.37 1.69
N LYS A 190 22.07 -16.81 0.68
CA LYS A 190 22.61 -17.59 -0.45
C LYS A 190 23.54 -18.72 0.03
N ALA A 191 24.34 -18.47 1.08
CA ALA A 191 25.24 -19.45 1.67
C ALA A 191 24.53 -20.58 2.43
N SER A 192 23.32 -20.36 2.95
CA SER A 192 22.57 -21.35 3.73
C SER A 192 21.50 -22.09 2.92
N ALA A 193 21.20 -21.69 1.69
CA ALA A 193 20.09 -22.24 0.91
C ALA A 193 20.11 -23.77 0.83
N SER A 194 21.18 -24.37 0.35
CA SER A 194 21.33 -25.85 0.26
C SER A 194 21.95 -26.49 1.50
N LYS A 195 22.52 -25.69 2.43
CA LYS A 195 23.22 -26.20 3.60
C LYS A 195 22.27 -26.93 4.56
N ARG A 196 21.06 -26.41 4.76
CA ARG A 196 20.04 -27.02 5.65
C ARG A 196 19.70 -28.44 5.21
N VAL A 197 19.32 -28.61 3.95
CA VAL A 197 18.94 -29.91 3.38
C VAL A 197 20.08 -30.91 3.52
N ARG A 198 21.31 -30.53 3.14
CA ARG A 198 22.50 -31.39 3.28
C ARG A 198 22.81 -31.74 4.73
N THR A 199 22.68 -30.78 5.64
CA THR A 199 22.91 -31.00 7.08
C THR A 199 21.85 -31.93 7.66
N ALA A 200 20.58 -31.77 7.33
CA ALA A 200 19.51 -32.68 7.76
C ALA A 200 19.73 -34.09 7.27
N ALA A 201 20.09 -34.28 5.99
CA ALA A 201 20.38 -35.58 5.40
C ALA A 201 21.58 -36.26 6.08
N TRP A 202 22.69 -35.53 6.27
CA TRP A 202 23.84 -36.05 6.98
C TRP A 202 23.54 -36.45 8.42
N MET A 203 22.85 -35.56 9.18
CA MET A 203 22.47 -35.88 10.55
C MET A 203 21.55 -37.09 10.66
N LYS A 204 20.60 -37.25 9.70
CA LYS A 204 19.75 -38.42 9.59
C LYS A 204 20.52 -39.70 9.41
N ALA A 205 21.49 -39.69 8.48
CA ALA A 205 22.36 -40.86 8.22
C ALA A 205 23.16 -41.25 9.47
N GLU A 206 23.76 -40.29 10.17
CA GLU A 206 24.49 -40.55 11.41
C GLU A 206 23.57 -41.00 12.57
N LEU A 207 22.37 -40.47 12.66
CA LEU A 207 21.35 -40.91 13.62
C LEU A 207 20.99 -42.38 13.37
N PHE A 208 20.70 -42.75 12.11
CA PHE A 208 20.36 -44.12 11.71
C PHE A 208 21.47 -45.10 12.02
N LYS A 209 22.72 -44.73 11.74
CA LYS A 209 23.92 -45.52 12.09
C LYS A 209 24.05 -45.75 13.59
N LYS A 210 23.83 -44.70 14.43
CA LYS A 210 23.88 -44.81 15.90
C LYS A 210 22.69 -45.58 16.46
N ALA A 211 21.47 -45.42 15.90
CA ALA A 211 20.29 -46.15 16.31
C ALA A 211 20.40 -47.65 16.08
N ARG A 212 20.91 -48.07 14.89
CA ARG A 212 21.18 -49.49 14.61
C ARG A 212 22.21 -50.10 15.56
N LYS A 213 23.28 -49.34 15.92
CA LYS A 213 24.23 -49.77 16.96
C LYS A 213 23.57 -49.89 18.36
N ALA A 214 22.49 -49.18 18.61
CA ALA A 214 21.70 -49.29 19.83
C ALA A 214 20.56 -50.35 19.71
N LYS A 215 20.56 -51.15 18.63
CA LYS A 215 19.55 -52.17 18.33
C LYS A 215 18.13 -51.59 18.16
N LEU A 216 18.04 -50.36 17.68
CA LEU A 216 16.80 -49.70 17.29
C LEU A 216 16.67 -49.74 15.76
N ASP A 217 15.47 -49.92 15.25
CA ASP A 217 15.21 -49.80 13.81
C ASP A 217 14.70 -48.39 13.49
N PRO A 218 15.58 -47.46 13.04
CA PRO A 218 15.19 -46.07 12.77
C PRO A 218 14.35 -45.89 11.48
N THR A 219 14.09 -46.97 10.76
CA THR A 219 13.26 -46.93 9.54
C THR A 219 11.77 -47.03 9.85
N THR A 220 11.42 -47.50 11.07
CA THR A 220 10.07 -47.52 11.57
C THR A 220 9.74 -46.30 12.44
N PRO A 221 8.48 -45.82 12.47
CA PRO A 221 8.05 -44.74 13.35
C PRO A 221 8.38 -45.02 14.83
N GLU A 222 8.15 -46.21 15.30
CA GLU A 222 8.37 -46.64 16.68
C GLU A 222 9.86 -46.65 17.02
N GLY A 223 10.70 -47.17 16.15
CA GLY A 223 12.13 -47.20 16.33
C GLY A 223 12.77 -45.83 16.26
N LEU A 224 12.23 -44.94 15.43
CA LEU A 224 12.65 -43.54 15.36
C LEU A 224 12.25 -42.79 16.66
N GLN A 225 11.05 -43.05 17.16
CA GLN A 225 10.59 -42.48 18.44
C GLN A 225 11.41 -43.03 19.63
N ALA A 226 11.75 -44.31 19.63
CA ALA A 226 12.67 -44.89 20.60
C ALA A 226 14.06 -44.23 20.57
N ALA A 227 14.56 -43.88 19.37
CA ALA A 227 15.81 -43.14 19.22
C ALA A 227 15.77 -41.74 19.83
N ALA A 228 14.61 -41.12 19.92
CA ALA A 228 14.43 -39.81 20.57
C ALA A 228 14.65 -39.85 22.09
N SER A 229 14.40 -41.00 22.72
CA SER A 229 14.50 -41.21 24.17
C SER A 229 15.79 -41.92 24.60
N HIS A 230 16.44 -42.65 23.70
CA HIS A 230 17.57 -43.49 24.00
C HIS A 230 18.85 -42.66 24.31
N PRO A 231 19.59 -42.91 25.41
CA PRO A 231 20.74 -42.10 25.84
C PRO A 231 21.80 -41.82 24.75
N LYS A 232 22.09 -42.82 23.91
CA LYS A 232 23.13 -42.71 22.83
C LYS A 232 22.68 -41.93 21.59
N THR A 233 21.39 -41.70 21.39
CA THR A 233 20.83 -41.08 20.19
C THR A 233 20.04 -39.79 20.45
N LYS A 234 19.52 -39.60 21.66
CA LYS A 234 18.66 -38.47 22.05
C LYS A 234 19.21 -37.09 21.64
N ALA A 235 20.50 -36.83 21.91
CA ALA A 235 21.10 -35.52 21.58
C ALA A 235 21.14 -35.30 20.07
N LEU A 236 21.58 -36.30 19.30
CA LEU A 236 21.64 -36.23 17.84
C LEU A 236 20.25 -36.18 17.21
N TYR A 237 19.28 -36.93 17.77
CA TYR A 237 17.89 -36.86 17.36
C TYR A 237 17.32 -35.44 17.49
N LYS A 238 17.53 -34.79 18.65
CA LYS A 238 17.10 -33.41 18.88
C LYS A 238 17.73 -32.43 17.88
N GLN A 239 19.05 -32.56 17.64
CA GLN A 239 19.75 -31.70 16.68
C GLN A 239 19.23 -31.92 15.24
N TRP A 240 19.05 -33.19 14.84
CA TRP A 240 18.50 -33.53 13.55
C TRP A 240 17.07 -32.98 13.39
N ARG A 241 16.18 -33.18 14.37
CA ARG A 241 14.81 -32.68 14.31
C ARG A 241 14.76 -31.16 14.13
N ASN A 242 15.58 -30.40 14.85
CA ASN A 242 15.59 -28.95 14.71
C ASN A 242 15.88 -28.51 13.26
N VAL A 243 16.88 -29.13 12.60
CA VAL A 243 17.19 -28.80 11.21
C VAL A 243 16.17 -29.37 10.24
N GLN A 244 15.63 -30.57 10.53
CA GLN A 244 14.62 -31.20 9.68
C GLN A 244 13.29 -30.43 9.76
N ASP A 245 12.92 -29.85 10.92
CA ASP A 245 11.73 -29.05 11.06
C ASP A 245 11.81 -27.77 10.21
N GLU A 246 12.99 -27.14 10.09
CA GLU A 246 13.19 -26.03 9.15
C GLU A 246 13.01 -26.48 7.68
N VAL A 247 13.57 -27.63 7.31
CA VAL A 247 13.42 -28.20 5.96
C VAL A 247 11.96 -28.56 5.68
N ASP A 248 11.26 -29.18 6.64
CA ASP A 248 9.86 -29.55 6.50
C ASP A 248 8.94 -28.33 6.30
N VAL A 249 9.18 -27.26 7.06
CA VAL A 249 8.49 -25.97 6.92
C VAL A 249 8.70 -25.39 5.53
N ILE A 250 9.96 -25.28 5.08
CA ILE A 250 10.27 -24.75 3.75
C ILE A 250 9.61 -25.58 2.66
N ALA A 251 9.75 -26.92 2.74
CA ALA A 251 9.21 -27.84 1.74
C ALA A 251 7.67 -27.74 1.64
N ASN A 252 6.98 -27.68 2.77
CA ASN A 252 5.53 -27.58 2.76
C ASN A 252 5.04 -26.19 2.31
N ALA A 253 5.74 -25.13 2.66
CA ALA A 253 5.47 -23.79 2.12
C ALA A 253 5.64 -23.77 0.59
N GLN A 254 6.72 -24.32 0.07
CA GLN A 254 6.96 -24.41 -1.38
C GLN A 254 5.88 -25.20 -2.12
N LYS A 255 5.42 -26.35 -1.56
CA LYS A 255 4.31 -27.12 -2.13
C LYS A 255 3.04 -26.26 -2.21
N ARG A 256 2.74 -25.51 -1.17
CA ARG A 256 1.60 -24.59 -1.15
C ARG A 256 1.77 -23.47 -2.18
N PHE A 257 2.95 -22.87 -2.28
CA PHE A 257 3.24 -21.83 -3.25
C PHE A 257 3.14 -22.32 -4.70
N VAL A 258 3.57 -23.55 -4.99
CA VAL A 258 3.38 -24.16 -6.32
C VAL A 258 1.89 -24.28 -6.63
N CYS A 259 1.10 -24.81 -5.69
CA CYS A 259 -0.32 -25.08 -5.92
C CYS A 259 -1.18 -23.80 -5.94
N GLU A 260 -0.75 -22.74 -5.28
CA GLU A 260 -1.41 -21.43 -5.31
C GLU A 260 -0.82 -20.47 -6.36
N GLY A 261 0.10 -20.94 -7.22
CA GLY A 261 0.66 -20.14 -8.32
C GLY A 261 1.54 -18.97 -7.88
N MET A 262 2.21 -19.06 -6.72
CA MET A 262 3.02 -17.97 -6.16
C MET A 262 4.42 -17.83 -6.76
N PHE A 263 4.90 -18.81 -7.53
CA PHE A 263 6.19 -18.71 -8.18
C PHE A 263 6.08 -17.88 -9.45
N ARG A 264 7.09 -17.05 -9.72
CA ARG A 264 7.14 -16.22 -10.93
C ARG A 264 7.10 -17.10 -12.18
N SER A 265 6.26 -16.74 -13.13
CA SER A 265 6.39 -17.25 -14.48
C SER A 265 7.64 -16.64 -15.11
N ASN A 266 8.60 -17.47 -15.54
CA ASN A 266 9.53 -17.05 -16.58
C ASN A 266 8.75 -17.07 -17.88
N GLU A 267 8.60 -15.93 -18.52
CA GLU A 267 7.81 -15.68 -19.72
C GLU A 267 7.83 -16.85 -20.72
N GLY A 268 6.68 -17.44 -20.93
CA GLY A 268 6.49 -18.54 -21.87
C GLY A 268 6.94 -19.93 -21.41
N LYS A 269 7.41 -20.11 -20.17
CA LYS A 269 7.84 -21.40 -19.64
C LYS A 269 7.01 -21.94 -18.47
N GLY A 270 5.90 -21.31 -18.11
CA GLY A 270 5.11 -21.68 -16.92
C GLY A 270 5.73 -21.18 -15.61
N SER A 271 5.10 -21.50 -14.49
CA SER A 271 5.64 -21.21 -13.16
C SER A 271 6.96 -21.93 -12.95
N VAL A 272 7.98 -21.24 -12.42
CA VAL A 272 9.24 -21.86 -12.02
C VAL A 272 8.99 -22.60 -10.71
N GLU A 273 8.96 -23.93 -10.77
CA GLU A 273 8.92 -24.72 -9.56
C GLU A 273 10.30 -24.66 -8.85
N PRO A 274 10.34 -24.81 -7.51
CA PRO A 274 11.62 -24.93 -6.81
C PRO A 274 12.35 -26.17 -7.31
N GLY A 275 13.68 -26.07 -7.50
CA GLY A 275 14.51 -27.16 -7.97
C GLY A 275 14.53 -28.35 -7.01
N GLU A 276 14.33 -28.12 -5.72
CA GLU A 276 14.26 -29.14 -4.67
C GLU A 276 13.44 -28.60 -3.49
N PHE A 277 12.40 -29.31 -3.10
CA PHE A 277 11.60 -28.97 -1.91
C PHE A 277 12.46 -29.04 -0.63
N GLY A 278 12.36 -27.99 0.18
CA GLY A 278 13.12 -27.81 1.43
C GLY A 278 14.36 -26.95 1.28
N MET A 279 14.74 -26.57 0.05
CA MET A 279 15.83 -25.63 -0.19
C MET A 279 15.30 -24.19 -0.24
N PHE A 280 15.70 -23.36 0.74
CA PHE A 280 15.28 -21.96 0.79
C PHE A 280 16.13 -21.10 -0.16
N ASP A 281 15.75 -21.03 -1.42
CA ASP A 281 16.39 -20.26 -2.48
C ASP A 281 15.76 -18.86 -2.68
N ALA A 282 16.25 -18.12 -3.66
CA ALA A 282 15.75 -16.78 -3.96
C ALA A 282 14.30 -16.80 -4.48
N GLU A 283 13.94 -17.80 -5.30
CA GLU A 283 12.59 -17.93 -5.84
C GLU A 283 11.59 -18.22 -4.72
N THR A 284 11.94 -19.09 -3.78
CA THR A 284 11.14 -19.35 -2.57
C THR A 284 10.96 -18.07 -1.72
N THR A 285 12.01 -17.24 -1.61
CA THR A 285 11.93 -15.95 -0.90
C THR A 285 10.90 -15.03 -1.57
N HIS A 286 10.88 -14.98 -2.91
CA HIS A 286 9.92 -14.19 -3.66
C HIS A 286 8.50 -14.75 -3.56
N ALA A 287 8.35 -16.08 -3.64
CA ALA A 287 7.06 -16.72 -3.49
C ALA A 287 6.47 -16.49 -2.08
N LEU A 288 7.30 -16.61 -1.02
CA LEU A 288 6.88 -16.27 0.34
C LEU A 288 6.49 -14.81 0.46
N ALA A 289 7.25 -13.90 -0.15
CA ALA A 289 6.90 -12.48 -0.17
C ALA A 289 5.58 -12.21 -0.91
N SER A 290 5.28 -12.94 -1.98
CA SER A 290 3.98 -12.87 -2.68
C SER A 290 2.84 -13.39 -1.81
N PHE A 291 3.07 -14.51 -1.12
CA PHE A 291 2.11 -15.07 -0.16
C PHE A 291 1.82 -14.09 0.99
N GLU A 292 2.87 -13.49 1.58
CA GLU A 292 2.72 -12.50 2.64
C GLU A 292 1.79 -11.35 2.21
N ARG A 293 1.97 -10.82 1.01
CA ARG A 293 1.17 -9.68 0.51
C ARG A 293 -0.26 -10.05 0.15
N LYS A 294 -0.46 -11.23 -0.43
CA LYS A 294 -1.81 -11.75 -0.69
C LYS A 294 -2.63 -11.84 0.60
N HIS A 295 -1.97 -12.06 1.73
CA HIS A 295 -2.61 -12.24 3.03
C HIS A 295 -2.43 -11.04 3.97
N ASP A 296 -2.09 -9.86 3.43
CA ASP A 296 -1.90 -8.61 4.19
C ASP A 296 -0.85 -8.72 5.30
N ILE A 297 0.19 -9.52 5.06
CA ILE A 297 1.32 -9.67 5.98
C ILE A 297 2.46 -8.77 5.53
N MET A 298 2.83 -7.80 6.36
CA MET A 298 3.93 -6.86 6.09
C MET A 298 5.30 -7.51 6.33
N GLY A 299 5.65 -8.50 5.52
CA GLY A 299 6.88 -9.25 5.59
C GLY A 299 7.78 -9.07 4.36
N TRP A 300 8.96 -9.67 4.37
CA TRP A 300 9.85 -9.68 3.22
C TRP A 300 10.54 -11.05 3.03
N GLY A 301 9.73 -12.08 2.80
CA GLY A 301 10.27 -13.38 2.41
C GLY A 301 11.17 -14.05 3.46
N HIS A 302 10.86 -13.87 4.74
CA HIS A 302 11.45 -14.59 5.86
C HIS A 302 10.34 -15.28 6.65
N PHE A 303 10.50 -16.57 6.96
CA PHE A 303 9.52 -17.27 7.79
C PHE A 303 9.55 -16.70 9.21
N LYS A 304 8.38 -16.31 9.70
CA LYS A 304 8.11 -15.73 11.03
C LYS A 304 6.72 -16.15 11.49
N ASP A 305 6.42 -15.87 12.76
CA ASP A 305 5.14 -16.27 13.40
C ASP A 305 3.90 -15.93 12.55
N ASP A 306 3.81 -14.71 11.97
CA ASP A 306 2.64 -14.26 11.23
C ASP A 306 2.39 -15.10 9.96
N ASN A 307 3.42 -15.27 9.12
CA ASN A 307 3.27 -16.05 7.88
C ASN A 307 3.20 -17.56 8.14
N LEU A 308 3.86 -18.07 9.19
CA LEU A 308 3.71 -19.45 9.63
C LEU A 308 2.30 -19.74 10.12
N ALA A 309 1.69 -18.83 10.87
CA ALA A 309 0.30 -18.95 11.32
C ALA A 309 -0.68 -18.97 10.13
N MET A 310 -0.45 -18.14 9.11
CA MET A 310 -1.28 -18.14 7.90
C MET A 310 -1.05 -19.39 7.04
N LEU A 311 0.20 -19.86 6.90
CA LEU A 311 0.53 -21.11 6.20
C LEU A 311 -0.08 -22.35 6.89
N ALA A 312 -0.25 -22.31 8.21
CA ALA A 312 -0.89 -23.40 8.96
C ALA A 312 -2.40 -23.49 8.70
N LYS A 313 -3.05 -22.42 8.23
CA LYS A 313 -4.48 -22.42 7.91
C LYS A 313 -4.73 -23.14 6.60
N PRO A 314 -5.86 -23.88 6.47
CA PRO A 314 -6.31 -24.40 5.18
C PRO A 314 -6.45 -23.29 4.14
N PRO A 315 -6.19 -23.54 2.84
CA PRO A 315 -6.33 -22.53 1.79
C PRO A 315 -7.71 -21.85 1.76
N VAL A 316 -8.77 -22.58 2.05
CA VAL A 316 -10.14 -22.04 2.12
C VAL A 316 -10.29 -20.94 3.16
N GLU A 317 -9.63 -21.05 4.32
CA GLU A 317 -9.65 -19.99 5.33
C GLU A 317 -8.90 -18.73 4.87
N ALA A 318 -7.87 -18.91 4.04
CA ALA A 318 -7.11 -17.80 3.48
C ALA A 318 -7.95 -17.01 2.45
N VAL A 319 -8.68 -17.71 1.55
CA VAL A 319 -9.62 -17.06 0.60
C VAL A 319 -10.78 -16.41 1.34
N HIS A 320 -11.30 -17.06 2.38
CA HIS A 320 -12.34 -16.48 3.24
C HIS A 320 -11.87 -15.18 3.92
N ALA A 321 -10.67 -15.17 4.50
CA ALA A 321 -10.10 -13.95 5.07
C ALA A 321 -9.99 -12.81 4.05
N ARG A 322 -9.66 -13.13 2.80
CA ARG A 322 -9.60 -12.16 1.69
C ARG A 322 -10.99 -11.59 1.36
N LEU A 323 -12.03 -12.43 1.35
CA LEU A 323 -13.43 -11.99 1.23
C LEU A 323 -13.80 -11.00 2.33
N LEU A 324 -13.46 -11.33 3.58
CA LEU A 324 -13.78 -10.46 4.72
C LEU A 324 -13.09 -9.09 4.63
N ARG A 325 -11.83 -9.02 4.20
CA ARG A 325 -11.13 -7.74 3.95
C ARG A 325 -11.78 -6.95 2.81
N MET A 326 -12.19 -7.63 1.74
CA MET A 326 -12.94 -6.98 0.64
C MET A 326 -14.24 -6.37 1.17
N ILE A 327 -15.01 -7.09 1.99
CA ILE A 327 -16.25 -6.59 2.62
C ILE A 327 -15.93 -5.40 3.53
N GLU A 328 -14.87 -5.47 4.32
CA GLU A 328 -14.41 -4.35 5.17
C GLU A 328 -14.22 -3.07 4.36
N GLU A 329 -13.48 -3.13 3.25
CA GLU A 329 -13.26 -1.97 2.38
C GLU A 329 -14.57 -1.41 1.80
N ARG A 330 -15.49 -2.29 1.38
CA ARG A 330 -16.79 -1.90 0.83
C ARG A 330 -17.67 -1.21 1.89
N VAL A 331 -17.73 -1.79 3.08
CA VAL A 331 -18.51 -1.25 4.21
C VAL A 331 -17.92 0.08 4.67
N THR A 332 -16.62 0.14 4.87
CA THR A 332 -15.89 1.36 5.29
C THR A 332 -16.13 2.52 4.31
N SER A 333 -15.98 2.25 3.02
CA SER A 333 -16.21 3.23 1.95
C SER A 333 -17.68 3.67 1.89
N SER A 334 -18.63 2.73 1.95
CA SER A 334 -20.06 3.02 1.85
C SER A 334 -20.60 3.75 3.09
N ALA A 335 -20.09 3.42 4.27
CA ALA A 335 -20.46 4.09 5.52
C ALA A 335 -19.77 5.46 5.69
N GLY A 336 -18.75 5.75 4.88
CA GLY A 336 -17.94 6.98 4.99
C GLY A 336 -17.23 7.09 6.33
N ILE A 337 -16.56 6.01 6.77
CA ILE A 337 -15.81 5.95 8.04
C ILE A 337 -14.33 5.72 7.81
N VAL A 338 -13.50 5.97 8.83
CA VAL A 338 -12.05 5.78 8.75
C VAL A 338 -11.44 5.21 10.02
N GLU A 339 -12.12 5.27 11.16
CA GLU A 339 -11.60 4.83 12.46
C GLU A 339 -11.42 3.32 12.52
N ASP A 340 -10.16 2.90 12.44
CA ASP A 340 -9.69 1.51 12.44
C ASP A 340 -9.16 1.03 13.82
N GLY A 341 -9.52 1.76 14.89
CA GLY A 341 -9.05 1.48 16.24
C GLY A 341 -7.62 1.96 16.54
N SER A 342 -6.84 2.41 15.56
CA SER A 342 -5.45 2.86 15.78
C SER A 342 -5.36 4.05 16.75
N ALA A 343 -6.28 5.01 16.65
CA ALA A 343 -6.38 6.13 17.58
C ALA A 343 -6.80 5.68 18.98
N ALA A 344 -7.73 4.75 19.10
CA ALA A 344 -8.19 4.18 20.37
C ALA A 344 -7.06 3.40 21.08
N GLN A 345 -6.26 2.64 20.33
CA GLN A 345 -5.09 1.94 20.86
C GLN A 345 -3.99 2.90 21.32
N TRP A 346 -3.78 4.02 20.62
CA TRP A 346 -2.81 5.04 20.95
C TRP A 346 -3.18 5.82 22.21
N LYS A 347 -4.45 6.26 22.31
CA LYS A 347 -4.97 7.07 23.41
C LYS A 347 -6.11 6.37 24.14
N LYS A 348 -5.83 5.27 24.81
CA LYS A 348 -6.81 4.42 25.50
C LYS A 348 -7.68 5.16 26.53
N ASP A 349 -7.13 6.17 27.18
CA ASP A 349 -7.80 6.94 28.22
C ASP A 349 -8.47 8.23 27.68
N PHE A 350 -8.37 8.48 26.37
CA PHE A 350 -9.02 9.65 25.79
C PHE A 350 -10.54 9.50 25.80
N ARG A 351 -11.20 10.57 26.22
CA ARG A 351 -12.68 10.67 26.19
C ARG A 351 -13.07 11.99 25.55
N TRP A 352 -14.03 11.94 24.66
CA TRP A 352 -14.67 13.10 24.07
C TRP A 352 -16.09 13.26 24.66
N LYS A 353 -16.62 14.48 24.70
CA LYS A 353 -17.96 14.78 25.24
C LYS A 353 -18.93 14.91 24.09
N ASP A 354 -20.03 14.17 24.16
CA ASP A 354 -21.17 14.31 23.26
C ASP A 354 -21.99 15.58 23.59
N LYS A 355 -23.02 15.87 22.79
CA LYS A 355 -23.89 17.04 23.00
C LYS A 355 -24.58 17.08 24.37
N SER A 356 -24.77 15.93 25.00
CA SER A 356 -25.32 15.85 26.34
C SER A 356 -24.25 16.08 27.43
N GLY A 357 -22.99 16.24 27.08
CA GLY A 357 -21.86 16.36 28.00
C GLY A 357 -21.35 15.03 28.54
N LYS A 358 -21.88 13.90 28.07
CA LYS A 358 -21.44 12.57 28.48
C LYS A 358 -20.13 12.19 27.81
N GLU A 359 -19.21 11.64 28.58
CA GLU A 359 -17.92 11.16 28.08
C GLU A 359 -18.06 9.86 27.29
N GLN A 360 -17.49 9.85 26.09
CA GLN A 360 -17.46 8.73 25.15
C GLN A 360 -16.02 8.33 24.84
N PRO A 361 -15.71 7.02 24.73
CA PRO A 361 -14.40 6.56 24.29
C PRO A 361 -14.21 6.74 22.78
N LEU A 362 -12.97 6.64 22.31
CA LEU A 362 -12.68 6.40 20.89
C LEU A 362 -13.13 4.99 20.50
N ARG A 363 -13.64 4.85 19.29
CA ARG A 363 -14.19 3.58 18.77
C ARG A 363 -13.29 3.03 17.65
N ASP A 364 -13.48 1.76 17.35
CA ASP A 364 -13.03 1.11 16.13
C ASP A 364 -14.26 0.87 15.24
N LEU A 365 -14.64 1.90 14.49
CA LEU A 365 -15.84 1.84 13.67
C LEU A 365 -15.69 0.87 12.51
N VAL A 366 -14.49 0.75 11.95
CA VAL A 366 -14.21 -0.19 10.86
C VAL A 366 -14.51 -1.62 11.31
N SER A 367 -13.98 -2.05 12.45
CA SER A 367 -14.26 -3.38 12.98
C SER A 367 -15.75 -3.56 13.37
N GLU A 368 -16.36 -2.58 14.03
CA GLU A 368 -17.76 -2.66 14.45
C GLU A 368 -18.73 -2.78 13.26
N PHE A 369 -18.52 -1.98 12.22
CA PHE A 369 -19.37 -1.96 11.03
C PHE A 369 -19.15 -3.19 10.16
N THR A 370 -17.90 -3.63 10.03
CA THR A 370 -17.55 -4.86 9.31
C THR A 370 -18.16 -6.09 9.99
N GLN A 371 -18.10 -6.17 11.31
CA GLN A 371 -18.70 -7.27 12.06
C GLN A 371 -20.21 -7.33 11.85
N ALA A 372 -20.90 -6.19 11.92
CA ALA A 372 -22.32 -6.10 11.65
C ALA A 372 -22.69 -6.55 10.21
N ALA A 373 -21.83 -6.22 9.23
CA ALA A 373 -22.02 -6.63 7.85
C ALA A 373 -21.78 -8.15 7.69
N ILE A 374 -20.73 -8.70 8.28
CA ILE A 374 -20.42 -10.14 8.25
C ILE A 374 -21.59 -10.97 8.78
N GLU A 375 -22.18 -10.54 9.89
CA GLU A 375 -23.34 -11.22 10.49
C GLU A 375 -24.56 -11.16 9.59
N GLN A 376 -24.91 -9.99 9.05
CA GLN A 376 -26.10 -9.81 8.21
C GLN A 376 -25.95 -10.47 6.84
N LEU A 377 -24.74 -10.50 6.26
CA LEU A 377 -24.45 -11.17 5.00
C LEU A 377 -24.34 -12.70 5.15
N ASP A 378 -24.28 -13.21 6.38
CA ASP A 378 -24.08 -14.63 6.70
C ASP A 378 -22.78 -15.17 6.06
N VAL A 379 -21.65 -14.49 6.32
CA VAL A 379 -20.34 -14.84 5.76
C VAL A 379 -19.28 -15.09 6.85
N ALA A 380 -19.70 -15.34 8.08
CA ALA A 380 -18.78 -15.47 9.22
C ALA A 380 -17.88 -16.72 9.16
N THR A 381 -18.26 -17.73 8.41
CA THR A 381 -17.45 -18.94 8.21
C THR A 381 -17.23 -19.22 6.72
N PRO A 382 -16.17 -19.98 6.35
CA PRO A 382 -15.95 -20.36 4.95
C PRO A 382 -17.17 -21.03 4.31
N GLN A 383 -17.86 -21.91 5.02
CA GLN A 383 -19.02 -22.64 4.53
C GLN A 383 -20.24 -21.73 4.31
N ALA A 384 -20.46 -20.78 5.23
CA ALA A 384 -21.53 -19.79 5.10
C ALA A 384 -21.22 -18.83 3.94
N ALA A 385 -19.96 -18.37 3.83
CA ALA A 385 -19.50 -17.50 2.78
C ALA A 385 -19.67 -18.10 1.37
N ALA A 386 -19.36 -19.39 1.18
CA ALA A 386 -19.60 -20.09 -0.08
C ALA A 386 -21.07 -19.99 -0.51
N LYS A 387 -21.99 -20.29 0.41
CA LYS A 387 -23.43 -20.19 0.15
C LYS A 387 -23.88 -18.74 -0.10
N ALA A 388 -23.29 -17.78 0.61
CA ALA A 388 -23.60 -16.37 0.43
C ALA A 388 -23.20 -15.90 -0.99
N ILE A 389 -22.02 -16.26 -1.45
CA ILE A 389 -21.54 -15.92 -2.81
C ILE A 389 -22.47 -16.53 -3.88
N GLU A 390 -22.93 -17.78 -3.70
CA GLU A 390 -23.91 -18.39 -4.59
C GLU A 390 -25.25 -17.60 -4.61
N ARG A 391 -25.73 -17.15 -3.44
CA ARG A 391 -26.93 -16.30 -3.35
C ARG A 391 -26.73 -14.96 -4.06
N PHE A 392 -25.55 -14.34 -3.92
CA PHE A 392 -25.22 -13.09 -4.58
C PHE A 392 -25.22 -13.26 -6.12
N ALA A 393 -24.63 -14.34 -6.61
CA ALA A 393 -24.62 -14.69 -8.01
C ALA A 393 -26.03 -14.90 -8.58
N ALA A 394 -26.88 -15.61 -7.84
CA ALA A 394 -28.28 -15.86 -8.24
C ALA A 394 -29.12 -14.56 -8.28
N ALA A 395 -28.87 -13.62 -7.35
CA ALA A 395 -29.62 -12.35 -7.28
C ALA A 395 -29.28 -11.38 -8.41
N THR A 396 -28.02 -11.35 -8.84
CA THR A 396 -27.58 -10.44 -9.92
C THR A 396 -27.91 -10.94 -11.31
N GLY A 397 -27.99 -12.26 -11.53
CA GLY A 397 -28.44 -12.88 -12.78
C GLY A 397 -27.59 -12.50 -14.02
N GLY A 398 -26.41 -11.95 -13.80
CA GLY A 398 -25.52 -11.44 -14.83
C GLY A 398 -24.50 -12.48 -15.29
N ALA A 399 -24.01 -12.33 -16.53
CA ALA A 399 -22.77 -12.96 -16.96
C ALA A 399 -21.59 -12.04 -16.63
N GLY A 400 -20.56 -12.58 -15.99
CA GLY A 400 -19.33 -11.84 -15.74
C GLY A 400 -18.55 -11.55 -17.01
N LYS A 401 -17.47 -10.76 -16.90
CA LYS A 401 -16.58 -10.47 -18.01
C LYS A 401 -15.89 -11.71 -18.58
N ASN A 402 -15.58 -12.69 -17.72
CA ASN A 402 -14.96 -13.94 -18.13
C ASN A 402 -16.04 -15.05 -18.29
N PRO A 403 -15.84 -15.99 -19.22
CA PRO A 403 -16.74 -17.13 -19.38
C PRO A 403 -16.85 -17.93 -18.06
N GLY A 404 -18.08 -18.09 -17.56
CA GLY A 404 -18.35 -18.82 -16.30
C GLY A 404 -18.36 -17.96 -15.04
N ASP A 405 -17.93 -16.71 -15.09
CA ASP A 405 -18.09 -15.80 -13.94
C ASP A 405 -19.57 -15.41 -13.76
N PRO A 406 -20.08 -15.40 -12.51
CA PRO A 406 -21.40 -14.89 -12.22
C PRO A 406 -21.36 -13.41 -12.22
N GLY A 407 -21.34 -12.56 -13.00
CA GLY A 407 -21.15 -11.10 -12.91
C GLY A 407 -21.94 -10.48 -11.75
N PHE A 408 -21.22 -9.98 -10.77
CA PHE A 408 -21.77 -9.28 -9.61
C PHE A 408 -22.05 -7.79 -9.90
N VAL A 409 -22.47 -7.48 -11.12
CA VAL A 409 -22.75 -6.10 -11.53
C VAL A 409 -24.02 -5.61 -10.85
N GLY A 410 -23.95 -4.43 -10.24
CA GLY A 410 -25.09 -3.82 -9.56
C GLY A 410 -25.49 -4.50 -8.25
N LEU A 411 -24.63 -5.33 -7.66
CA LEU A 411 -24.86 -5.94 -6.36
C LEU A 411 -24.70 -4.88 -5.26
N VAL A 412 -25.78 -4.23 -4.89
CA VAL A 412 -25.87 -3.33 -3.75
C VAL A 412 -26.72 -3.97 -2.66
N VAL A 413 -26.17 -4.08 -1.46
CA VAL A 413 -26.87 -4.66 -0.31
C VAL A 413 -27.26 -3.58 0.70
N ALA A 414 -28.43 -3.73 1.31
CA ALA A 414 -28.94 -2.84 2.35
C ALA A 414 -28.67 -3.47 3.72
N LEU A 415 -27.79 -2.85 4.51
CA LEU A 415 -27.37 -3.35 5.82
C LEU A 415 -27.74 -2.38 6.95
N LYS A 416 -28.16 -2.90 8.09
CA LYS A 416 -28.36 -2.12 9.32
C LYS A 416 -27.03 -2.01 10.06
N LEU A 417 -26.30 -0.94 9.80
CA LEU A 417 -25.03 -0.68 10.45
C LEU A 417 -25.20 0.05 11.80
N PRO A 418 -24.22 -0.05 12.71
CA PRO A 418 -24.24 0.71 13.96
C PRO A 418 -24.39 2.22 13.73
N PRO A 419 -24.91 2.99 14.70
CA PRO A 419 -25.01 4.43 14.57
C PRO A 419 -23.60 5.08 14.57
N LEU A 420 -23.45 6.08 13.70
CA LEU A 420 -22.25 6.91 13.69
C LEU A 420 -22.19 7.80 14.94
N PRO A 421 -21.00 8.14 15.44
CA PRO A 421 -20.81 9.15 16.46
C PRO A 421 -21.34 10.53 16.02
N GLU A 422 -21.70 11.37 16.98
CA GLU A 422 -22.31 12.68 16.71
C GLU A 422 -21.41 13.67 15.96
N TYR A 423 -20.09 13.45 15.95
CA TYR A 423 -19.15 14.28 15.20
C TYR A 423 -19.11 13.97 13.69
N TYR A 424 -19.80 12.91 13.23
CA TYR A 424 -19.97 12.64 11.81
C TYR A 424 -20.99 13.59 11.19
N ALA A 425 -20.58 14.26 10.14
CA ALA A 425 -21.40 15.20 9.38
C ALA A 425 -21.00 15.18 7.89
N ALA A 426 -21.84 15.76 7.05
CA ALA A 426 -21.53 15.94 5.63
C ALA A 426 -20.34 16.90 5.40
N ASP A 427 -20.10 17.82 6.35
CA ASP A 427 -18.93 18.71 6.34
C ASP A 427 -18.25 18.63 7.70
N MET A 428 -17.15 17.85 7.78
CA MET A 428 -16.37 17.65 8.99
C MET A 428 -15.13 18.54 8.97
N ALA A 429 -14.86 19.27 10.04
CA ALA A 429 -13.68 20.10 10.18
C ALA A 429 -12.47 19.23 10.61
N PHE A 430 -11.63 18.86 9.68
CA PHE A 430 -10.44 18.06 9.97
C PHE A 430 -9.22 18.88 10.34
N GLU A 431 -8.32 18.28 11.08
CA GLU A 431 -6.94 18.72 11.27
C GLU A 431 -6.00 17.52 11.32
N THR A 432 -4.75 17.72 10.91
CA THR A 432 -3.74 16.66 10.86
C THR A 432 -2.51 17.05 11.63
N LEU A 433 -2.01 16.11 12.45
CA LEU A 433 -0.73 16.22 13.14
C LEU A 433 0.23 15.17 12.58
N ILE A 434 1.41 15.60 12.15
CA ILE A 434 2.51 14.71 11.79
C ILE A 434 3.61 14.86 12.84
N ASP A 435 3.70 13.88 13.74
CA ASP A 435 4.79 13.79 14.71
C ASP A 435 5.98 13.07 14.07
N ARG A 436 7.10 13.77 13.96
CA ARG A 436 8.33 13.21 13.37
C ARG A 436 9.02 12.16 14.25
N GLY A 437 8.57 11.94 15.48
CA GLY A 437 9.17 10.99 16.40
C GLY A 437 10.63 11.31 16.71
N ASP A 438 11.52 10.31 16.66
CA ASP A 438 12.97 10.51 16.87
C ASP A 438 13.66 10.92 15.57
N VAL A 439 14.34 12.07 15.57
CA VAL A 439 15.01 12.68 14.43
C VAL A 439 16.52 12.73 14.67
N TRP A 440 17.31 12.28 13.69
CA TRP A 440 18.76 12.29 13.73
C TRP A 440 19.31 13.18 12.61
N TYR A 441 19.96 14.30 12.99
CA TYR A 441 20.67 15.15 12.04
C TYR A 441 22.15 14.80 11.90
N ASP A 442 22.70 14.03 12.86
CA ASP A 442 24.10 13.59 12.80
C ASP A 442 24.36 12.79 11.53
N PHE A 443 25.56 12.96 10.96
CA PHE A 443 25.98 12.18 9.80
C PHE A 443 26.04 10.69 10.13
N PRO A 444 25.48 9.81 9.30
CA PRO A 444 25.24 8.40 9.64
C PRO A 444 26.46 7.49 9.52
N TYR A 445 27.65 8.04 9.20
CA TYR A 445 28.88 7.28 9.09
C TYR A 445 29.98 7.86 9.99
N ASP A 446 30.89 6.99 10.45
CA ASP A 446 32.14 7.40 11.12
C ASP A 446 33.23 7.68 10.08
N ASP A 447 34.42 8.11 10.53
CA ASP A 447 35.55 8.48 9.66
C ASP A 447 36.13 7.28 8.89
N ALA A 448 35.83 6.05 9.32
CA ALA A 448 36.19 4.81 8.64
C ALA A 448 35.10 4.33 7.65
N GLY A 449 34.03 5.10 7.45
CA GLY A 449 32.91 4.75 6.56
C GLY A 449 31.94 3.71 7.13
N ASN A 450 32.06 3.36 8.42
CA ASN A 450 31.11 2.45 9.05
C ASN A 450 29.84 3.19 9.47
N LYS A 451 28.71 2.52 9.34
CA LYS A 451 27.43 3.09 9.71
C LYS A 451 27.30 3.21 11.24
N LYS A 452 27.08 4.43 11.73
CA LYS A 452 26.78 4.70 13.13
C LYS A 452 25.37 4.24 13.51
N ALA A 453 25.21 3.67 14.69
CA ALA A 453 23.90 3.34 15.21
C ALA A 453 23.11 4.63 15.53
N GLN A 454 21.92 4.75 14.93
CA GLN A 454 20.97 5.83 15.16
C GLN A 454 19.63 5.26 15.63
N PRO A 455 19.57 4.75 16.89
CA PRO A 455 18.38 4.08 17.40
C PRO A 455 17.21 5.04 17.52
N ARG A 456 16.03 4.57 17.16
CA ARG A 456 14.77 5.31 17.26
C ARG A 456 13.80 4.53 18.12
N GLN A 457 13.31 5.17 19.16
CA GLN A 457 12.31 4.63 20.07
C GLN A 457 10.91 5.15 19.74
N ARG A 458 10.82 6.44 19.33
CA ARG A 458 9.58 7.05 18.86
C ARG A 458 9.51 6.99 17.34
N TYR A 459 8.45 6.35 16.86
CA TYR A 459 8.17 6.26 15.42
C TYR A 459 7.47 7.54 14.95
N PRO A 460 7.69 7.96 13.71
CA PRO A 460 6.88 9.03 13.13
C PRO A 460 5.45 8.53 12.87
N HIS A 461 4.47 9.38 13.20
CA HIS A 461 3.05 9.08 13.01
C HIS A 461 2.31 10.28 12.42
N LEU A 462 1.30 9.96 11.63
CA LEU A 462 0.28 10.87 11.18
C LEU A 462 -1.00 10.61 11.98
N THR A 463 -1.60 11.66 12.53
CA THR A 463 -2.89 11.60 13.21
C THR A 463 -3.86 12.51 12.49
N LEU A 464 -4.95 11.98 11.95
CA LEU A 464 -6.08 12.75 11.47
C LEU A 464 -7.09 12.88 12.61
N SER A 465 -7.56 14.10 12.87
CA SER A 465 -8.55 14.40 13.89
C SER A 465 -9.71 15.20 13.31
N VAL A 466 -10.88 15.12 13.93
CA VAL A 466 -12.03 16.00 13.65
C VAL A 466 -12.19 17.01 14.78
N LYS A 467 -12.52 18.26 14.44
CA LYS A 467 -12.92 19.29 15.40
C LYS A 467 -14.42 19.20 15.62
N TYR A 468 -14.82 18.99 16.86
CA TYR A 468 -16.21 18.87 17.25
C TYR A 468 -16.43 19.53 18.60
N GLU A 469 -17.34 20.53 18.69
CA GLU A 469 -17.67 21.26 19.91
C GLU A 469 -16.41 21.73 20.69
N GLY A 470 -15.44 22.32 19.98
CA GLY A 470 -14.18 22.78 20.56
C GLY A 470 -13.18 21.69 20.95
N GLN A 471 -13.50 20.44 20.74
CA GLN A 471 -12.64 19.30 21.00
C GLN A 471 -11.92 18.86 19.71
N SER A 472 -10.70 18.34 19.84
CA SER A 472 -9.99 17.64 18.75
C SER A 472 -10.02 16.15 19.01
N ILE A 473 -10.82 15.41 18.23
CA ILE A 473 -11.06 13.97 18.40
C ILE A 473 -10.23 13.22 17.37
N PRO A 474 -9.21 12.42 17.78
CA PRO A 474 -8.40 11.66 16.84
C PRO A 474 -9.21 10.51 16.25
N LEU A 475 -9.19 10.40 14.93
CA LEU A 475 -9.85 9.34 14.15
C LEU A 475 -8.90 8.19 13.86
N VAL A 476 -7.69 8.49 13.37
CA VAL A 476 -6.64 7.50 13.07
C VAL A 476 -5.29 7.97 13.57
N HIS A 477 -4.38 6.99 13.82
CA HIS A 477 -3.00 7.24 14.23
C HIS A 477 -2.07 6.25 13.55
N TRP A 478 -1.58 6.59 12.36
CA TRP A 478 -0.83 5.69 11.49
C TRP A 478 0.65 6.00 11.42
N ARG A 479 1.46 4.97 11.21
CA ARG A 479 2.89 5.15 10.94
C ARG A 479 3.11 5.88 9.62
N THR A 480 4.14 6.73 9.62
CA THR A 480 4.55 7.45 8.41
C THR A 480 6.07 7.51 8.31
N THR A 481 6.56 8.24 7.32
CA THR A 481 7.99 8.46 7.10
C THR A 481 8.37 9.92 7.34
N ILE A 482 9.65 10.16 7.57
CA ILE A 482 10.25 11.48 7.68
C ILE A 482 11.52 11.56 6.84
N GLY A 483 12.00 12.78 6.61
CA GLY A 483 13.29 13.02 5.97
C GLY A 483 14.46 12.43 6.76
N SER A 484 15.52 12.12 6.03
CA SER A 484 16.78 11.59 6.58
C SER A 484 17.93 11.80 5.60
N TRP A 485 19.12 11.32 5.95
CA TRP A 485 20.25 11.25 5.02
C TRP A 485 19.94 10.32 3.85
N ARG A 486 20.13 10.81 2.61
CA ARG A 486 19.85 10.11 1.36
C ARG A 486 20.97 10.31 0.36
N ASN A 487 21.18 9.27 -0.46
CA ASN A 487 22.05 9.39 -1.62
C ASN A 487 21.38 10.31 -2.66
N GLU A 488 22.17 11.19 -3.22
CA GLU A 488 21.85 12.05 -4.36
C GLU A 488 22.97 11.92 -5.38
N PHE A 489 22.67 12.21 -6.62
CA PHE A 489 23.66 12.25 -7.69
C PHE A 489 23.87 13.70 -8.12
N GLU A 490 25.05 14.24 -7.86
CA GLU A 490 25.42 15.62 -8.18
C GLU A 490 26.81 15.62 -8.82
N ASP A 491 26.98 16.37 -9.89
CA ASP A 491 28.25 16.56 -10.60
C ASP A 491 28.99 15.25 -10.97
N GLY A 492 28.22 14.20 -11.30
CA GLY A 492 28.77 12.90 -11.67
C GLY A 492 29.04 11.97 -10.50
N GLU A 493 28.75 12.37 -9.25
CA GLU A 493 29.11 11.62 -8.04
C GLU A 493 27.89 11.33 -7.14
N VAL A 494 27.99 10.25 -6.36
CA VAL A 494 27.01 9.91 -5.33
C VAL A 494 27.38 10.60 -4.02
N VAL A 495 26.59 11.56 -3.63
CA VAL A 495 26.73 12.30 -2.37
C VAL A 495 25.58 12.00 -1.41
N LEU A 496 25.78 12.25 -0.13
CA LEU A 496 24.74 12.16 0.90
C LEU A 496 24.23 13.55 1.26
N LYS A 497 22.93 13.76 1.16
CA LYS A 497 22.25 14.98 1.62
C LYS A 497 21.20 14.68 2.66
N TYR A 498 21.04 15.58 3.62
CA TYR A 498 19.94 15.49 4.57
C TYR A 498 18.67 16.06 3.93
N LYS A 499 17.68 15.20 3.74
CA LYS A 499 16.35 15.57 3.23
C LYS A 499 15.42 15.82 4.42
N ASN A 500 15.00 17.05 4.58
CA ASN A 500 14.17 17.43 5.72
C ASN A 500 12.68 17.32 5.40
N SER A 501 11.89 16.89 6.40
CA SER A 501 10.44 17.07 6.34
C SER A 501 10.10 18.55 6.57
N ASP A 502 8.98 18.98 6.01
CA ASP A 502 8.55 20.37 6.06
C ASP A 502 7.92 20.72 7.42
N VAL A 503 8.74 21.10 8.39
CA VAL A 503 8.30 21.39 9.76
C VAL A 503 7.46 22.68 9.79
N GLY A 504 6.44 22.69 10.65
CA GLY A 504 5.54 23.82 10.88
C GLY A 504 4.16 23.67 10.26
N ALA A 505 3.41 24.76 10.23
CA ALA A 505 2.03 24.76 9.74
C ALA A 505 1.97 24.69 8.21
N ARG A 506 1.13 23.80 7.71
CA ARG A 506 0.82 23.56 6.29
C ARG A 506 -0.67 23.34 6.14
N VAL A 507 -1.11 23.20 4.90
CA VAL A 507 -2.47 22.76 4.59
C VAL A 507 -2.46 21.72 3.48
N TRP A 508 -3.37 20.79 3.51
CA TRP A 508 -3.78 20.01 2.35
C TRP A 508 -4.92 20.76 1.67
N LYS A 509 -4.65 21.32 0.53
CA LYS A 509 -5.61 21.99 -0.35
C LYS A 509 -5.88 21.14 -1.58
N ASP A 510 -4.80 20.65 -2.19
CA ASP A 510 -4.82 19.86 -3.41
C ASP A 510 -4.65 18.38 -3.10
N ILE A 511 -5.65 17.56 -3.47
CA ILE A 511 -5.62 16.10 -3.40
C ILE A 511 -5.55 15.59 -4.84
N MET A 512 -4.53 14.78 -5.13
CA MET A 512 -4.29 14.21 -6.46
C MET A 512 -4.66 12.73 -6.45
N ALA A 513 -5.63 12.32 -7.26
CA ALA A 513 -5.86 10.93 -7.59
C ALA A 513 -4.90 10.49 -8.71
N ALA A 514 -4.38 9.26 -8.60
CA ALA A 514 -3.41 8.71 -9.54
C ALA A 514 -2.26 9.70 -9.88
N PRO A 515 -1.51 10.17 -8.87
CA PRO A 515 -0.46 11.15 -9.06
C PRO A 515 0.65 10.60 -9.94
N VAL A 516 1.23 11.49 -10.76
CA VAL A 516 2.41 11.21 -11.58
C VAL A 516 3.62 11.84 -10.91
N TRP A 517 4.66 11.05 -10.72
CA TRP A 517 5.92 11.54 -10.22
C TRP A 517 6.72 12.20 -11.34
N ILE A 518 7.13 13.43 -11.14
CA ILE A 518 8.06 14.12 -12.01
C ILE A 518 9.45 14.01 -11.36
N PRO A 519 10.36 13.19 -11.91
CA PRO A 519 11.67 13.00 -11.32
C PRO A 519 12.47 14.30 -11.31
N PRO A 520 13.11 14.66 -10.18
CA PRO A 520 14.08 15.78 -10.13
C PRO A 520 15.17 15.63 -11.20
N ALA A 521 15.74 16.74 -11.63
CA ALA A 521 16.84 16.74 -12.61
C ALA A 521 18.06 15.94 -12.11
N THR A 522 18.25 15.92 -10.80
CA THR A 522 19.32 15.16 -10.10
C THR A 522 19.08 13.66 -9.97
N THR A 523 17.92 13.15 -10.43
CA THR A 523 17.70 11.70 -10.45
C THR A 523 18.54 11.06 -11.55
N PRO A 524 19.40 10.07 -11.22
CA PRO A 524 20.24 9.41 -12.21
C PRO A 524 19.43 8.78 -13.33
N PRO A 525 19.84 8.92 -14.60
CA PRO A 525 19.15 8.31 -15.74
C PRO A 525 18.99 6.79 -15.59
N GLU A 526 19.97 6.10 -15.00
CA GLU A 526 19.97 4.64 -14.79
C GLU A 526 18.83 4.20 -13.83
N GLU A 527 18.40 5.05 -12.92
CA GLU A 527 17.27 4.79 -12.03
C GLU A 527 15.93 4.93 -12.77
N LEU A 528 15.89 5.76 -13.81
CA LEU A 528 14.70 6.06 -14.59
C LEU A 528 14.49 5.13 -15.79
N VAL A 529 15.47 4.29 -16.13
CA VAL A 529 15.40 3.31 -17.22
C VAL A 529 15.48 1.90 -16.64
N LYS A 530 14.49 1.06 -16.92
CA LYS A 530 14.40 -0.33 -16.45
C LYS A 530 14.36 -1.31 -17.58
N GLY A 531 15.00 -2.47 -17.33
CA GLY A 531 14.87 -3.64 -18.18
C GLY A 531 13.66 -4.48 -17.76
N TYR A 532 12.89 -4.94 -18.73
CA TYR A 532 11.76 -5.84 -18.54
C TYR A 532 11.65 -6.82 -19.71
N TRP A 533 10.99 -7.93 -19.44
CA TRP A 533 10.68 -8.90 -20.47
C TRP A 533 9.27 -8.67 -20.99
N ARG A 534 9.07 -8.74 -22.30
CA ARG A 534 7.76 -8.68 -22.93
C ARG A 534 7.74 -9.57 -24.16
N LYS A 535 6.80 -10.52 -24.21
CA LYS A 535 6.63 -11.49 -25.30
C LYS A 535 7.97 -12.22 -25.62
N GLY A 536 8.67 -12.70 -24.58
CA GLY A 536 9.92 -13.43 -24.70
C GLY A 536 11.15 -12.61 -25.13
N LYS A 537 11.04 -11.27 -25.16
CA LYS A 537 12.15 -10.37 -25.53
C LYS A 537 12.48 -9.42 -24.40
N PHE A 538 13.77 -9.36 -24.03
CA PHE A 538 14.25 -8.34 -23.10
C PHE A 538 14.22 -6.97 -23.77
N ARG A 539 13.63 -6.00 -23.09
CA ARG A 539 13.52 -4.62 -23.51
C ARG A 539 14.00 -3.70 -22.40
N ARG A 540 14.46 -2.52 -22.77
CA ARG A 540 14.68 -1.40 -21.84
C ARG A 540 13.84 -0.24 -22.30
N ASP A 541 13.25 0.45 -21.32
CA ASP A 541 12.44 1.65 -21.55
C ASP A 541 12.42 2.50 -20.26
N VAL A 542 11.85 3.69 -20.39
CA VAL A 542 11.58 4.53 -19.22
C VAL A 542 10.71 3.76 -18.22
N ASN A 543 11.04 3.87 -16.94
CA ASN A 543 10.33 3.18 -15.86
C ASN A 543 8.96 3.85 -15.57
N TYR A 544 8.10 3.89 -16.56
CA TYR A 544 6.76 4.47 -16.44
C TYR A 544 5.91 3.90 -15.29
N PRO A 545 6.01 2.63 -14.91
CA PRO A 545 5.32 2.16 -13.69
C PRO A 545 5.66 2.95 -12.43
N GLU A 546 6.91 3.40 -12.27
CA GLU A 546 7.34 4.22 -11.13
C GLU A 546 7.01 5.71 -11.31
N ILE A 547 7.06 6.20 -12.54
CA ILE A 547 6.61 7.55 -12.90
C ILE A 547 5.11 7.67 -12.60
N GLY A 548 4.31 6.69 -13.02
CA GLY A 548 2.86 6.70 -12.90
C GLY A 548 2.14 7.23 -14.15
N PRO A 549 0.83 7.36 -14.09
CA PRO A 549 -0.02 7.09 -12.94
C PRO A 549 -0.17 5.60 -12.67
N GLY A 550 -0.33 5.24 -11.40
CA GLY A 550 -0.64 3.86 -11.05
C GLY A 550 -0.21 3.46 -9.63
N TYR A 551 -0.61 2.27 -9.22
CA TYR A 551 -0.30 1.75 -7.89
C TYR A 551 1.21 1.59 -7.63
N ARG A 552 2.01 1.42 -8.68
CA ARG A 552 3.49 1.32 -8.63
C ARG A 552 4.19 2.68 -8.68
N SER A 553 3.44 3.78 -8.85
CA SER A 553 4.02 5.12 -8.83
C SER A 553 4.78 5.38 -7.53
N ALA A 554 5.85 6.14 -7.61
CA ALA A 554 6.57 6.61 -6.43
C ALA A 554 5.66 7.35 -5.42
N TYR A 555 4.56 7.93 -5.90
CA TYR A 555 3.52 8.57 -5.09
C TYR A 555 2.30 7.67 -4.80
N GLY A 556 2.31 6.41 -5.25
CA GLY A 556 1.19 5.49 -5.09
C GLY A 556 -0.07 5.96 -5.82
N LEU A 557 -1.24 5.64 -5.26
CA LEU A 557 -2.55 5.92 -5.86
C LEU A 557 -3.10 7.31 -5.54
N VAL A 558 -2.59 7.97 -4.50
CA VAL A 558 -3.09 9.28 -4.06
C VAL A 558 -1.98 10.09 -3.38
N ALA A 559 -2.02 11.41 -3.56
CA ALA A 559 -1.13 12.34 -2.88
C ALA A 559 -1.87 13.63 -2.48
N ALA A 560 -1.55 14.17 -1.31
CA ALA A 560 -1.97 15.51 -0.88
C ALA A 560 -0.74 16.42 -0.75
N TYR A 561 -0.85 17.63 -1.25
CA TYR A 561 0.24 18.59 -1.31
C TYR A 561 0.31 19.40 -0.02
N HIS A 562 1.51 19.52 0.54
CA HIS A 562 1.78 20.36 1.70
C HIS A 562 2.02 21.79 1.28
N ILE A 563 1.01 22.64 1.37
CA ILE A 563 1.09 24.04 0.99
C ILE A 563 1.31 24.89 2.22
N ARG A 564 2.37 25.69 2.21
CA ARG A 564 2.58 26.75 3.21
C ARG A 564 1.82 27.99 2.77
N GLN A 565 0.95 28.49 3.64
CA GLN A 565 0.22 29.73 3.42
C GLN A 565 0.82 30.86 4.26
N ASN A 566 1.18 31.95 3.62
CA ASN A 566 1.49 33.21 4.29
C ASN A 566 0.20 34.01 4.38
N LYS A 567 -0.20 34.37 5.60
CA LYS A 567 -1.46 35.08 5.88
C LYS A 567 -1.16 36.51 6.37
N ASP A 568 -2.07 37.44 6.11
CA ASP A 568 -2.05 38.75 6.72
C ASP A 568 -2.62 38.73 8.16
N GLU A 569 -2.63 39.88 8.82
CA GLU A 569 -3.13 40.03 10.19
C GLU A 569 -4.63 39.71 10.30
N ALA A 570 -5.38 39.86 9.20
CA ALA A 570 -6.81 39.49 9.12
C ALA A 570 -7.03 38.01 8.81
N GLY A 571 -5.94 37.22 8.60
CA GLY A 571 -6.02 35.79 8.30
C GLY A 571 -6.20 35.45 6.81
N ASN A 572 -6.21 36.42 5.91
CA ASN A 572 -6.33 36.17 4.47
C ASN A 572 -5.01 35.66 3.90
N VAL A 573 -5.09 34.70 3.00
CA VAL A 573 -3.92 34.13 2.33
C VAL A 573 -3.35 35.14 1.31
N LYS A 574 -2.12 35.63 1.55
CA LYS A 574 -1.37 36.51 0.63
C LYS A 574 -0.57 35.75 -0.41
N SER A 575 0.03 34.63 -0.01
CA SER A 575 0.82 33.79 -0.93
C SER A 575 0.81 32.35 -0.46
N GLU A 576 0.97 31.45 -1.41
CA GLU A 576 1.10 30.01 -1.19
C GLU A 576 2.47 29.54 -1.71
N PHE A 577 3.07 28.61 -1.00
CA PHE A 577 4.36 28.04 -1.37
C PHE A 577 4.32 26.51 -1.24
N ASP A 578 4.67 25.84 -2.33
CA ASP A 578 4.81 24.38 -2.42
C ASP A 578 6.30 24.02 -2.43
N ASN A 579 6.77 23.36 -1.38
CA ASN A 579 8.16 22.88 -1.27
C ASN A 579 8.33 21.44 -1.73
N SER A 580 7.41 20.91 -2.50
CA SER A 580 7.43 19.56 -3.05
C SER A 580 7.28 18.42 -2.02
N ILE A 581 6.93 18.74 -0.76
CA ILE A 581 6.58 17.72 0.24
C ILE A 581 5.12 17.28 0.07
N ARG A 582 4.88 15.98 0.18
CA ARG A 582 3.58 15.35 0.00
C ARG A 582 3.29 14.38 1.14
N THR A 583 2.02 14.21 1.48
CA THR A 583 1.52 12.98 2.11
C THR A 583 0.94 12.11 1.00
N HIS A 584 1.42 10.88 0.85
CA HIS A 584 1.07 10.05 -0.30
C HIS A 584 1.14 8.56 0.01
N GLY A 585 0.46 7.75 -0.81
CA GLY A 585 0.62 6.30 -0.79
C GLY A 585 2.00 5.85 -1.23
N SER A 586 2.37 4.62 -0.94
CA SER A 586 3.67 4.09 -1.32
C SER A 586 3.60 2.59 -1.64
N VAL A 587 4.26 2.19 -2.72
CA VAL A 587 4.56 0.79 -3.01
C VAL A 587 5.69 0.27 -2.12
N ASP A 588 6.57 1.17 -1.67
CA ASP A 588 7.69 0.82 -0.78
C ASP A 588 7.25 0.88 0.68
N TYR A 589 6.39 -0.10 1.07
CA TYR A 589 5.97 -0.25 2.46
C TYR A 589 7.17 -0.51 3.41
N MET A 590 8.29 -1.04 2.91
CA MET A 590 9.51 -1.19 3.71
C MET A 590 10.11 0.15 4.13
N SER A 591 9.93 1.23 3.33
CA SER A 591 10.36 2.56 3.74
C SER A 591 9.56 3.06 4.96
N ILE A 592 8.27 2.73 5.04
CA ILE A 592 7.41 3.06 6.18
C ILE A 592 7.87 2.30 7.42
N LEU A 593 8.15 1.01 7.30
CA LEU A 593 8.69 0.19 8.37
C LEU A 593 10.07 0.71 8.84
N ARG A 594 10.91 1.19 7.91
CA ARG A 594 12.23 1.80 8.19
C ARG A 594 12.16 3.29 8.53
N ARG A 595 11.04 3.94 8.33
CA ARG A 595 10.69 5.32 8.76
C ARG A 595 11.36 6.45 7.99
N PHE A 596 11.90 6.22 6.79
CA PHE A 596 12.63 7.24 6.04
C PHE A 596 12.10 7.49 4.64
N SER A 597 12.18 8.76 4.24
CA SER A 597 11.90 9.23 2.90
C SER A 597 12.88 10.34 2.52
N HIS A 598 12.68 10.95 1.37
CA HIS A 598 13.33 12.20 0.97
C HIS A 598 12.62 13.46 1.53
N GLY A 599 11.82 13.31 2.58
CA GLY A 599 11.08 14.41 3.22
C GLY A 599 9.57 14.19 3.24
N CYS A 600 9.01 13.51 2.24
CA CYS A 600 7.59 13.20 2.15
C CYS A 600 7.11 12.25 3.25
N HIS A 601 5.81 12.32 3.54
CA HIS A 601 5.13 11.51 4.53
C HIS A 601 4.38 10.39 3.82
N ARG A 602 4.97 9.19 3.81
CA ARG A 602 4.41 8.01 3.15
C ARG A 602 3.43 7.30 4.05
N LEU A 603 2.33 6.85 3.49
CA LEU A 603 1.38 5.92 4.09
C LEU A 603 1.36 4.64 3.26
N TYR A 604 0.84 3.55 3.81
CA TYR A 604 0.47 2.41 2.97
C TYR A 604 -0.55 2.89 1.93
N ASN A 605 -0.52 2.32 0.74
CA ASN A 605 -1.39 2.77 -0.34
C ASN A 605 -2.88 2.65 0.03
N MET A 606 -3.26 1.55 0.69
CA MET A 606 -4.62 1.35 1.17
C MET A 606 -5.06 2.43 2.17
N ASP A 607 -4.21 2.75 3.17
CA ASP A 607 -4.50 3.79 4.17
C ASP A 607 -4.65 5.17 3.52
N ALA A 608 -3.75 5.49 2.58
CA ALA A 608 -3.81 6.75 1.86
C ALA A 608 -5.08 6.89 1.02
N VAL A 609 -5.47 5.83 0.28
CA VAL A 609 -6.72 5.81 -0.50
C VAL A 609 -7.93 5.94 0.42
N ARG A 610 -7.97 5.20 1.53
CA ARG A 610 -9.04 5.25 2.53
C ARG A 610 -9.16 6.66 3.14
N MET A 611 -8.07 7.24 3.62
CA MET A 611 -8.07 8.56 4.27
C MET A 611 -8.49 9.68 3.32
N PHE A 612 -7.93 9.74 2.12
CA PHE A 612 -8.26 10.83 1.19
C PHE A 612 -9.62 10.63 0.52
N SER A 613 -10.10 9.40 0.35
CA SER A 613 -11.50 9.14 -0.01
C SER A 613 -12.44 9.63 1.09
N PHE A 614 -12.17 9.32 2.34
CA PHE A 614 -12.93 9.79 3.50
C PHE A 614 -12.95 11.31 3.61
N ILE A 615 -11.81 11.99 3.45
CA ILE A 615 -11.77 13.45 3.46
C ILE A 615 -12.65 14.04 2.36
N LEU A 616 -12.58 13.50 1.14
CA LEU A 616 -13.41 13.97 0.03
C LEU A 616 -14.91 13.69 0.24
N GLN A 617 -15.28 12.62 0.96
CA GLN A 617 -16.67 12.33 1.33
C GLN A 617 -17.25 13.33 2.33
N HIS A 618 -16.39 13.95 3.15
CA HIS A 618 -16.80 14.79 4.26
C HIS A 618 -16.30 16.24 4.18
N ARG A 619 -15.83 16.67 3.01
CA ARG A 619 -15.41 18.08 2.77
C ARG A 619 -15.90 18.57 1.42
N ALA A 620 -16.25 19.83 1.38
CA ALA A 620 -16.53 20.50 0.12
C ALA A 620 -15.27 20.62 -0.72
N TYR A 621 -15.36 20.25 -1.99
CA TYR A 621 -14.26 20.36 -2.94
C TYR A 621 -14.71 20.74 -4.34
N THR A 622 -13.78 21.20 -5.14
CA THR A 622 -13.97 21.40 -6.59
C THR A 622 -13.20 20.31 -7.33
N ARG A 623 -13.87 19.67 -8.27
CA ARG A 623 -13.24 18.73 -9.20
C ARG A 623 -12.55 19.53 -10.31
N VAL A 624 -11.25 19.76 -10.16
CA VAL A 624 -10.46 20.51 -11.15
C VAL A 624 -10.16 19.66 -12.39
N GLY A 625 -9.96 18.35 -12.17
CA GLY A 625 -9.72 17.39 -13.25
C GLY A 625 -8.24 17.16 -13.57
N PRO A 626 -7.92 16.63 -14.76
CA PRO A 626 -6.55 16.37 -15.20
C PRO A 626 -5.68 17.63 -15.12
N GLN A 627 -4.43 17.46 -14.64
CA GLN A 627 -3.47 18.55 -14.54
C GLN A 627 -2.41 18.37 -15.62
N PRO A 628 -2.56 18.99 -16.80
CA PRO A 628 -1.59 18.85 -17.87
C PRO A 628 -0.25 19.45 -17.51
N VAL A 629 0.83 18.81 -17.97
CA VAL A 629 2.20 19.28 -17.83
C VAL A 629 3.00 18.77 -19.01
N GLY A 630 3.96 19.55 -19.51
CA GLY A 630 4.76 19.19 -20.70
C GLY A 630 6.22 18.93 -20.32
N VAL A 631 6.50 17.91 -19.47
CA VAL A 631 7.87 17.59 -19.10
C VAL A 631 8.48 16.62 -20.11
N ARG A 632 9.66 16.97 -20.63
CA ARG A 632 10.48 16.09 -21.45
C ARG A 632 11.92 16.11 -20.96
N ARG A 633 12.53 14.94 -20.87
CA ARG A 633 13.92 14.78 -20.46
C ARG A 633 14.58 13.67 -21.26
N ASN A 634 15.74 13.93 -21.84
CA ASN A 634 16.58 12.88 -22.44
C ASN A 634 17.35 12.18 -21.32
N LEU A 635 17.37 10.86 -21.36
CA LEU A 635 18.05 9.99 -20.41
C LEU A 635 19.09 9.18 -21.20
N GLU A 636 20.34 9.45 -20.95
CA GLU A 636 21.45 8.69 -21.58
C GLU A 636 21.82 7.52 -20.68
N VAL A 637 21.63 6.28 -21.17
CA VAL A 637 21.94 5.05 -20.45
C VAL A 637 22.55 4.03 -21.43
N ASP A 638 23.76 3.55 -21.14
CA ASP A 638 24.49 2.59 -21.97
C ASP A 638 24.51 3.00 -23.46
N GLU A 639 24.96 4.21 -23.76
CA GLU A 639 25.08 4.78 -25.11
C GLU A 639 23.73 4.88 -25.89
N ARG A 640 22.60 4.84 -25.19
CA ARG A 640 21.26 4.97 -25.75
C ARG A 640 20.53 6.13 -25.12
N THR A 641 19.82 6.87 -25.95
CA THR A 641 18.92 7.95 -25.50
C THR A 641 17.51 7.42 -25.33
N PHE A 642 16.96 7.58 -24.14
CA PHE A 642 15.54 7.36 -23.83
C PHE A 642 14.87 8.70 -23.57
N VAL A 643 13.62 8.87 -24.00
CA VAL A 643 12.91 10.13 -23.79
C VAL A 643 11.81 9.92 -22.78
N LEU A 644 12.05 10.42 -21.55
CA LEU A 644 11.01 10.55 -20.55
C LEU A 644 10.02 11.64 -20.97
N ARG A 645 8.72 11.32 -20.94
CA ARG A 645 7.61 12.26 -21.18
C ARG A 645 6.62 12.14 -20.04
N VAL A 646 6.23 13.28 -19.48
CA VAL A 646 5.16 13.37 -18.50
C VAL A 646 4.18 14.43 -18.97
N ASP A 647 2.97 14.01 -19.29
CA ASP A 647 1.94 14.88 -19.87
C ASP A 647 0.88 15.30 -18.85
N SER A 648 0.88 14.72 -17.65
CA SER A 648 -0.06 15.04 -16.56
C SER A 648 0.58 14.83 -15.18
N ARG A 649 0.15 15.63 -14.21
CA ARG A 649 0.48 15.44 -12.78
C ARG A 649 -0.50 14.50 -12.05
N GLY A 650 -1.57 14.06 -12.71
CA GLY A 650 -2.67 13.30 -12.15
C GLY A 650 -4.00 14.05 -12.23
N TYR A 651 -4.99 13.60 -11.46
CA TYR A 651 -6.34 14.16 -11.42
C TYR A 651 -6.56 14.91 -10.10
N LYS A 652 -6.84 16.20 -10.18
CA LYS A 652 -6.88 17.10 -9.02
C LYS A 652 -8.30 17.31 -8.48
N TYR A 653 -8.41 17.18 -7.16
CA TYR A 653 -9.50 17.71 -6.34
C TYR A 653 -8.95 18.86 -5.49
N GLU A 654 -9.65 19.98 -5.44
CA GLU A 654 -9.27 21.13 -4.63
C GLU A 654 -10.30 21.35 -3.52
N LEU A 655 -9.85 21.23 -2.27
CA LEU A 655 -10.71 21.44 -1.11
C LEU A 655 -11.10 22.92 -1.00
N VAL A 656 -12.38 23.20 -0.81
CA VAL A 656 -12.89 24.57 -0.58
C VAL A 656 -12.28 25.15 0.69
N GLU A 657 -12.30 24.38 1.76
CA GLU A 657 -11.59 24.68 2.99
C GLU A 657 -10.47 23.66 3.19
N PRO A 658 -9.21 24.09 3.06
CA PRO A 658 -8.05 23.20 3.21
C PRO A 658 -7.97 22.58 4.60
N VAL A 659 -7.47 21.36 4.69
CA VAL A 659 -7.22 20.68 5.97
C VAL A 659 -5.90 21.20 6.58
N PRO A 660 -5.91 21.79 7.78
CA PRO A 660 -4.69 22.18 8.48
C PRO A 660 -3.81 20.97 8.77
N VAL A 661 -2.51 21.13 8.55
CA VAL A 661 -1.48 20.12 8.82
C VAL A 661 -0.37 20.75 9.65
N MET A 662 -0.13 20.20 10.83
CA MET A 662 1.01 20.59 11.66
C MET A 662 2.08 19.49 11.61
N VAL A 663 3.26 19.81 11.12
CA VAL A 663 4.43 18.93 11.17
C VAL A 663 5.30 19.37 12.34
N THR A 664 5.46 18.52 13.35
CA THR A 664 6.28 18.85 14.54
C THR A 664 7.76 18.66 14.27
N GLU A 665 8.61 19.32 15.07
CA GLU A 665 10.06 19.12 15.02
C GLU A 665 10.46 17.68 15.41
N GLY A 666 9.61 16.98 16.16
CA GLY A 666 9.92 15.70 16.74
C GLY A 666 10.92 15.80 17.91
N ARG A 667 11.49 14.67 18.31
CA ARG A 667 12.53 14.60 19.34
C ARG A 667 13.89 14.49 18.68
N ILE A 668 14.64 15.59 18.66
CA ILE A 668 15.98 15.61 18.08
C ILE A 668 16.92 14.75 18.94
N ARG A 669 17.63 13.85 18.29
CA ARG A 669 18.57 12.90 18.89
C ARG A 669 19.98 13.19 18.39
N GLY A 670 20.98 12.76 19.15
CA GLY A 670 22.38 13.00 18.80
C GLY A 670 22.89 14.38 19.21
N ARG A 671 23.97 14.81 18.57
CA ARG A 671 24.68 16.05 18.93
C ARG A 671 24.17 17.25 18.13
N ARG A 672 23.78 17.05 16.87
CA ARG A 672 23.32 18.13 16.01
C ARG A 672 21.85 18.45 16.25
N GLN A 673 21.57 19.75 16.37
CA GLN A 673 20.22 20.27 16.60
C GLN A 673 19.53 20.74 15.31
N SER A 674 20.27 20.85 14.20
CA SER A 674 19.76 21.24 12.88
C SER A 674 20.38 20.38 11.78
N PRO A 675 19.69 20.21 10.62
CA PRO A 675 20.23 19.46 9.51
C PRO A 675 21.46 20.13 8.89
N ILE A 676 22.38 19.31 8.36
CA ILE A 676 23.46 19.79 7.50
C ILE A 676 22.86 19.99 6.11
N THR A 677 23.05 21.16 5.53
CA THR A 677 22.54 21.50 4.18
C THR A 677 23.52 21.11 3.07
N ALA A 678 24.82 21.05 3.39
CA ALA A 678 25.86 20.67 2.44
C ALA A 678 25.77 19.17 2.07
N ALA A 679 26.16 18.86 0.85
CA ALA A 679 26.43 17.49 0.43
C ALA A 679 27.66 16.95 1.17
N MET A 680 27.64 15.67 1.48
CA MET A 680 28.73 14.97 2.17
C MET A 680 29.03 13.66 1.46
N HIS A 681 30.32 13.36 1.28
CA HIS A 681 30.73 12.05 0.80
C HIS A 681 30.73 11.03 1.93
N LYS A 682 30.43 9.78 1.61
CA LYS A 682 30.68 8.70 2.55
C LYS A 682 32.20 8.51 2.67
N PRO A 683 32.79 8.54 3.87
CA PRO A 683 34.21 8.32 4.04
C PRO A 683 34.70 7.03 3.35
N GLY A 684 35.75 7.13 2.57
CA GLY A 684 36.32 6.03 1.76
C GLY A 684 35.60 5.78 0.43
N SER A 685 34.62 6.61 0.05
CA SER A 685 34.04 6.64 -1.30
C SER A 685 34.30 7.98 -2.01
N GLU A 686 35.21 8.78 -1.50
CA GLU A 686 35.67 9.99 -2.16
C GLU A 686 36.37 9.57 -3.47
N PRO A 687 36.13 10.29 -4.60
CA PRO A 687 36.88 10.06 -5.80
C PRO A 687 38.38 10.15 -5.45
N ALA A 688 39.19 9.24 -6.01
CA ALA A 688 40.64 9.42 -5.94
C ALA A 688 40.91 10.83 -6.45
N ALA A 689 41.59 11.65 -5.64
CA ALA A 689 41.93 13.01 -6.01
C ALA A 689 42.51 13.01 -7.43
N GLY A 690 41.67 13.31 -8.41
CA GLY A 690 42.04 13.40 -9.79
C GLY A 690 43.11 14.46 -9.90
N GLU A 691 44.17 14.16 -10.63
CA GLU A 691 45.11 15.16 -11.11
C GLU A 691 44.32 16.38 -11.57
N ASP A 692 44.66 17.49 -11.01
CA ASP A 692 44.10 18.82 -11.29
C ASP A 692 44.32 19.12 -12.79
N ASP A 693 43.37 18.74 -13.63
CA ASP A 693 43.32 19.18 -15.02
C ASP A 693 42.95 20.65 -15.02
N GLY A 694 43.97 21.48 -14.90
CA GLY A 694 43.97 22.93 -14.86
C GLY A 694 42.92 23.62 -15.74
N LEU A 695 41.69 23.66 -15.28
CA LEU A 695 40.64 24.53 -15.80
C LEU A 695 40.82 25.93 -15.19
N VAL A 696 41.49 26.77 -15.94
CA VAL A 696 41.58 28.19 -15.70
C VAL A 696 40.19 28.79 -15.60
N VAL A 697 39.79 29.17 -14.38
CA VAL A 697 38.61 30.00 -14.15
C VAL A 697 38.90 31.35 -14.73
N VAL A 698 38.29 31.69 -15.83
CA VAL A 698 38.22 33.08 -16.31
C VAL A 698 37.08 33.73 -15.53
N GLU A 699 37.39 34.58 -14.55
CA GLU A 699 36.44 35.49 -13.92
C GLU A 699 35.93 36.54 -14.95
N PRO A 700 34.70 37.10 -14.74
CA PRO A 700 33.86 37.78 -15.73
C PRO A 700 34.38 39.09 -16.28
#